data_c0e2802139c74fdcf9dbc571ae5001a2
#
_entry.id   c0e2802139c74fdcf9dbc571ae5001a2
#
_cell.length_a   1.000
_cell.length_b   1.000
_cell.length_c   1.000
_cell.angle_alpha   90.00
_cell.angle_beta   90.00
_cell.angle_gamma   90.00
#
_symmetry.space_group_name_H-M   'P 1'
#
loop_
_entity.id
_entity.type
_entity.pdbx_description
1 polymer ?
#
loop_
_entity_poly.entity_id
_entity_poly.type
_entity_poly.pdbx_seq_one_letter_code
_entity_poly.pdbx_strand_id
1 'polypeptide(L)'
;MLTTAPPTGTVTFLFTDMEGSTRLWDEFPAAMNDALTRHDEILAGVAEAHDGYVFSRAGDGWGVAFASSAEAVRAALEIQQRISDEDWPASIGAIRLRMGLHAGIANQRDGDFFGTAVNRAARVSAAANGGQVFLTEAVRALIADDPAADWQLHDLGEHRLRDLTRAEHLWQIADAGLQAPIADLAPRSRAGNLPAPGATIVGRDAEIDAVISDLAAASVVTLVGVGGVGKTTLALEVARRLGSGADDGAWFVDLTTVDDPDEVPSRISAALGVARRGDMGDLEGLVDALATDTRIIVIDNAEHLIDRVAEVVDHVAQRAPIVKMIITSREPLSIRAEVVHRIRPLGLGHGSATSPAATLFIDRALVAAPDLDTSAFPLGVVEQICERLDGLPLAIELAAANAETMTPSEILHALESDRLSMRSGSRSVSQRHRSLDDLIAWSYERLDPTTQRVFERLSIFVGGCTAEAAESVCGDETVDAVEVRGALRTLVRKSMITTDRTAGSTRFTMLETLRGYARNRCTDLGENTATEERHARWYASFSEEVFSGLSSPAEAQWLTAAIRELENLERAATWAASHEEFDVLASVAVCLPTILESKSPPGIAAWIELALSVLPPDHPGRFDYCFAAGYLTIFRGDLHGSQTVIDAGIAGLADTERAKVMRDGFRLIAAFFLGDMDAVIADSEEVSEAAYAVGEQRLAVSLVTDLGLALFYTGETDRAWEVAEALRTRAEASGIATSLAWSMYLLGELSSASDPMMAVEYLEESVEYGVSIDNQFVVGISLIALASTAGRNDQTDVALDAMYRCVKLWHGTGNRPQFWTAIRNLVEILHRIGDDREALTLHLLTDAASDQAPELFGPYGDLYRTIAAEIGDAVGESDRAAAAHRARQMGYHDTATYALDVLTDVMSSRTVS
;
A
#
# COMPACT_ATOMS: atom_id res chain seq x y z
N MET A 1 -9.76 -37.82 19.98
CA MET A 1 -9.59 -36.78 21.01
C MET A 1 -8.11 -36.78 21.37
N LEU A 2 -7.39 -35.75 21.00
CA LEU A 2 -5.97 -35.61 21.29
C LEU A 2 -5.80 -35.46 22.82
N THR A 3 -4.98 -36.30 23.41
CA THR A 3 -4.86 -36.50 24.87
C THR A 3 -3.75 -35.66 25.52
N THR A 4 -3.09 -34.77 24.82
CA THR A 4 -2.05 -33.89 25.37
C THR A 4 -2.69 -32.67 26.02
N ALA A 5 -2.25 -32.34 27.23
CA ALA A 5 -2.65 -31.09 27.89
C ALA A 5 -1.95 -29.91 27.18
N PRO A 6 -2.61 -28.74 27.08
CA PRO A 6 -1.99 -27.57 26.45
C PRO A 6 -0.71 -27.18 27.22
N PRO A 7 0.39 -26.87 26.49
CA PRO A 7 1.63 -26.44 27.08
C PRO A 7 1.49 -25.08 27.78
N THR A 8 2.32 -24.83 28.84
CA THR A 8 2.31 -23.59 29.62
C THR A 8 3.72 -23.01 29.72
N GLY A 9 3.84 -21.71 29.94
CA GLY A 9 5.14 -21.01 30.01
C GLY A 9 5.60 -20.57 28.65
N THR A 10 6.89 -20.74 28.33
CA THR A 10 7.40 -20.48 26.98
C THR A 10 6.96 -21.62 26.06
N VAL A 11 6.15 -21.32 25.06
CA VAL A 11 5.55 -22.26 24.11
C VAL A 11 6.13 -22.03 22.73
N THR A 12 6.44 -23.11 22.03
CA THR A 12 6.83 -23.01 20.61
C THR A 12 5.64 -23.32 19.72
N PHE A 13 5.29 -22.37 18.86
CA PHE A 13 4.19 -22.45 17.91
C PHE A 13 4.72 -22.82 16.53
N LEU A 14 4.11 -23.83 15.92
CA LEU A 14 4.29 -24.23 14.53
C LEU A 14 3.01 -23.90 13.77
N PHE A 15 3.11 -23.08 12.74
CA PHE A 15 2.07 -22.88 11.75
C PHE A 15 2.43 -23.53 10.45
N THR A 16 1.44 -24.17 9.81
CA THR A 16 1.56 -24.77 8.49
C THR A 16 0.47 -24.25 7.58
N ASP A 17 0.74 -24.20 6.28
CA ASP A 17 -0.24 -23.79 5.27
C ASP A 17 0.14 -24.39 3.92
N MET A 18 -0.83 -24.75 3.08
CA MET A 18 -0.61 -25.43 1.81
C MET A 18 -0.46 -24.42 0.67
N GLU A 19 0.64 -24.49 -0.05
CA GLU A 19 0.91 -23.61 -1.19
C GLU A 19 -0.11 -23.82 -2.31
N GLY A 20 -0.81 -22.76 -2.72
CA GLY A 20 -1.73 -22.78 -3.86
C GLY A 20 -3.03 -23.54 -3.66
N SER A 21 -3.43 -23.84 -2.42
CA SER A 21 -4.62 -24.61 -2.07
C SER A 21 -5.91 -24.07 -2.70
N THR A 22 -6.12 -22.76 -2.71
CA THR A 22 -7.30 -22.12 -3.31
C THR A 22 -7.49 -22.51 -4.78
N ARG A 23 -6.40 -22.47 -5.56
CA ARG A 23 -6.45 -22.86 -6.96
C ARG A 23 -6.78 -24.34 -7.13
N LEU A 24 -6.20 -25.21 -6.28
CA LEU A 24 -6.44 -26.66 -6.33
C LEU A 24 -7.90 -27.00 -5.98
N TRP A 25 -8.51 -26.24 -5.07
CA TRP A 25 -9.93 -26.35 -4.75
C TRP A 25 -10.83 -25.94 -5.91
N ASP A 26 -10.48 -24.88 -6.64
CA ASP A 26 -11.25 -24.40 -7.79
C ASP A 26 -11.15 -25.35 -8.97
N GLU A 27 -9.95 -25.93 -9.24
CA GLU A 27 -9.71 -26.76 -10.40
C GLU A 27 -10.08 -28.25 -10.17
N PHE A 28 -9.85 -28.79 -8.96
CA PHE A 28 -9.97 -30.21 -8.64
C PHE A 28 -10.64 -30.51 -7.29
N PRO A 29 -11.86 -30.05 -7.02
CA PRO A 29 -12.48 -30.07 -5.67
C PRO A 29 -12.58 -31.48 -5.08
N ALA A 30 -12.89 -32.50 -5.85
CA ALA A 30 -13.01 -33.89 -5.37
C ALA A 30 -11.65 -34.48 -4.96
N ALA A 31 -10.64 -34.34 -5.80
CA ALA A 31 -9.29 -34.85 -5.52
C ALA A 31 -8.64 -34.05 -4.36
N MET A 32 -8.94 -32.76 -4.26
CA MET A 32 -8.46 -31.92 -3.17
C MET A 32 -9.08 -32.29 -1.81
N ASN A 33 -10.35 -32.70 -1.78
CA ASN A 33 -10.98 -33.17 -0.56
C ASN A 33 -10.32 -34.47 -0.01
N ASP A 34 -9.99 -35.42 -0.89
CA ASP A 34 -9.27 -36.63 -0.51
C ASP A 34 -7.84 -36.33 -0.05
N ALA A 35 -7.17 -35.42 -0.76
CA ALA A 35 -5.83 -34.96 -0.41
C ALA A 35 -5.80 -34.22 0.93
N LEU A 36 -6.76 -33.34 1.23
CA LEU A 36 -6.85 -32.65 2.51
C LEU A 36 -7.07 -33.64 3.66
N THR A 37 -7.91 -34.65 3.45
CA THR A 37 -8.11 -35.70 4.46
C THR A 37 -6.80 -36.43 4.77
N ARG A 38 -6.03 -36.76 3.77
CA ARG A 38 -4.74 -37.42 3.93
C ARG A 38 -3.68 -36.51 4.56
N HIS A 39 -3.64 -35.25 4.14
CA HIS A 39 -2.82 -34.21 4.77
C HIS A 39 -3.09 -34.11 6.27
N ASP A 40 -4.36 -34.03 6.68
CA ASP A 40 -4.77 -33.92 8.08
C ASP A 40 -4.37 -35.15 8.91
N GLU A 41 -4.46 -36.35 8.31
CA GLU A 41 -3.97 -37.58 8.96
C GLU A 41 -2.47 -37.57 9.22
N ILE A 42 -1.67 -37.07 8.25
CA ILE A 42 -0.22 -36.96 8.40
C ILE A 42 0.13 -35.95 9.51
N LEU A 43 -0.47 -34.76 9.46
CA LEU A 43 -0.18 -33.73 10.45
C LEU A 43 -0.61 -34.15 11.85
N ALA A 44 -1.79 -34.72 12.01
CA ALA A 44 -2.28 -35.21 13.28
C ALA A 44 -1.37 -36.29 13.89
N GLY A 45 -0.94 -37.27 13.05
CA GLY A 45 -0.07 -38.36 13.48
C GLY A 45 1.32 -37.88 13.93
N VAL A 46 1.90 -36.91 13.22
CA VAL A 46 3.20 -36.34 13.60
C VAL A 46 3.09 -35.45 14.84
N ALA A 47 2.05 -34.61 14.90
CA ALA A 47 1.82 -33.77 16.07
C ALA A 47 1.69 -34.61 17.35
N GLU A 48 0.94 -35.73 17.31
CA GLU A 48 0.80 -36.66 18.44
C GLU A 48 2.13 -37.35 18.80
N ALA A 49 2.94 -37.74 17.80
CA ALA A 49 4.22 -38.41 17.99
C ALA A 49 5.27 -37.51 18.68
N HIS A 50 5.16 -36.18 18.53
CA HIS A 50 6.06 -35.19 19.14
C HIS A 50 5.42 -34.38 20.26
N ASP A 51 4.41 -34.91 20.94
CA ASP A 51 3.70 -34.26 22.06
C ASP A 51 3.14 -32.87 21.73
N GLY A 52 2.79 -32.61 20.45
CA GLY A 52 2.19 -31.37 19.96
C GLY A 52 0.73 -31.23 20.33
N TYR A 53 0.33 -30.07 20.79
CA TYR A 53 -1.06 -29.71 21.06
C TYR A 53 -1.63 -28.91 19.87
N VAL A 54 -2.60 -29.49 19.14
CA VAL A 54 -3.26 -28.83 18.02
C VAL A 54 -4.33 -27.89 18.57
N PHE A 55 -4.11 -26.56 18.47
CA PHE A 55 -5.05 -25.55 18.98
C PHE A 55 -5.85 -24.85 17.90
N SER A 56 -5.37 -24.85 16.65
CA SER A 56 -6.08 -24.20 15.53
C SER A 56 -6.05 -25.07 14.28
N ARG A 57 -7.22 -25.10 13.57
CA ARG A 57 -7.37 -25.69 12.23
C ARG A 57 -8.25 -24.78 11.40
N ALA A 58 -7.69 -24.14 10.39
CA ALA A 58 -8.38 -23.21 9.50
C ALA A 58 -8.17 -23.64 8.04
N GLY A 59 -9.11 -24.42 7.52
CA GLY A 59 -8.98 -25.00 6.18
C GLY A 59 -7.80 -26.00 6.11
N ASP A 60 -6.81 -25.69 5.29
CA ASP A 60 -5.55 -26.44 5.11
C ASP A 60 -4.42 -25.96 6.04
N GLY A 61 -4.66 -24.88 6.80
CA GLY A 61 -3.70 -24.33 7.76
C GLY A 61 -3.87 -24.90 9.17
N TRP A 62 -2.76 -25.28 9.81
CA TRP A 62 -2.75 -25.82 11.16
C TRP A 62 -1.88 -24.97 12.10
N GLY A 63 -2.33 -24.82 13.35
CA GLY A 63 -1.58 -24.26 14.47
C GLY A 63 -1.35 -25.34 15.53
N VAL A 64 -0.06 -25.63 15.83
CA VAL A 64 0.36 -26.64 16.79
C VAL A 64 1.31 -26.01 17.83
N ALA A 65 1.03 -26.23 19.11
CA ALA A 65 1.82 -25.72 20.23
C ALA A 65 2.63 -26.84 20.91
N PHE A 66 3.91 -26.56 21.18
CA PHE A 66 4.85 -27.51 21.78
C PHE A 66 5.50 -26.93 23.04
N ALA A 67 5.68 -27.77 24.04
CA ALA A 67 6.45 -27.42 25.23
C ALA A 67 7.99 -27.43 24.98
N SER A 68 8.44 -28.06 23.88
CA SER A 68 9.84 -28.17 23.48
C SER A 68 10.06 -27.65 22.08
N SER A 69 10.94 -26.68 21.92
CA SER A 69 11.32 -26.14 20.59
C SER A 69 11.99 -27.21 19.71
N ALA A 70 12.77 -28.12 20.31
CA ALA A 70 13.40 -29.20 19.56
C ALA A 70 12.37 -30.20 18.98
N GLU A 71 11.34 -30.55 19.77
CA GLU A 71 10.25 -31.40 19.27
C GLU A 71 9.41 -30.69 18.20
N ALA A 72 9.18 -29.39 18.35
CA ALA A 72 8.50 -28.60 17.33
C ALA A 72 9.25 -28.61 15.98
N VAL A 73 10.59 -28.51 16.02
CA VAL A 73 11.45 -28.57 14.83
C VAL A 73 11.44 -29.98 14.23
N ARG A 74 11.55 -31.03 15.03
CA ARG A 74 11.49 -32.43 14.56
C ARG A 74 10.14 -32.71 13.90
N ALA A 75 9.06 -32.28 14.52
CA ALA A 75 7.72 -32.39 13.96
C ALA A 75 7.60 -31.69 12.61
N ALA A 76 8.10 -30.45 12.50
CA ALA A 76 8.06 -29.71 11.24
C ALA A 76 8.83 -30.40 10.11
N LEU A 77 10.04 -30.90 10.38
CA LEU A 77 10.86 -31.65 9.42
C LEU A 77 10.21 -32.97 9.02
N GLU A 78 9.68 -33.74 9.99
CA GLU A 78 8.98 -34.99 9.70
C GLU A 78 7.70 -34.78 8.89
N ILE A 79 6.92 -33.72 9.16
CA ILE A 79 5.74 -33.36 8.34
C ILE A 79 6.18 -33.08 6.90
N GLN A 80 7.20 -32.23 6.69
CA GLN A 80 7.70 -31.92 5.35
C GLN A 80 8.13 -33.18 4.59
N GLN A 81 8.86 -34.09 5.27
CA GLN A 81 9.31 -35.31 4.65
C GLN A 81 8.14 -36.22 4.26
N ARG A 82 7.17 -36.43 5.17
CA ARG A 82 6.00 -37.29 4.89
C ARG A 82 5.11 -36.72 3.81
N ILE A 83 4.93 -35.40 3.75
CA ILE A 83 4.15 -34.72 2.69
C ILE A 83 4.87 -34.86 1.35
N SER A 84 6.22 -34.77 1.34
CA SER A 84 7.02 -34.96 0.11
C SER A 84 7.02 -36.39 -0.40
N ASP A 85 6.98 -37.36 0.52
CA ASP A 85 7.05 -38.81 0.18
C ASP A 85 5.68 -39.42 -0.12
N GLU A 86 4.59 -38.68 0.12
CA GLU A 86 3.22 -39.14 -0.12
C GLU A 86 2.88 -39.15 -1.61
N ASP A 87 2.14 -40.16 -2.02
CA ASP A 87 1.70 -40.34 -3.42
C ASP A 87 0.37 -39.60 -3.65
N TRP A 88 0.47 -38.31 -4.01
CA TRP A 88 -0.69 -37.46 -4.24
C TRP A 88 -1.38 -37.76 -5.56
N PRO A 89 -2.71 -37.52 -5.66
CA PRO A 89 -3.44 -37.70 -6.92
C PRO A 89 -2.78 -36.96 -8.09
N ALA A 90 -2.57 -37.59 -9.20
CA ALA A 90 -1.87 -37.02 -10.36
C ALA A 90 -2.52 -35.71 -10.89
N SER A 91 -3.83 -35.52 -10.63
CA SER A 91 -4.55 -34.30 -11.04
C SER A 91 -4.15 -33.05 -10.25
N ILE A 92 -3.73 -33.20 -8.99
CA ILE A 92 -3.32 -32.04 -8.13
C ILE A 92 -1.81 -31.87 -8.05
N GLY A 93 -1.04 -32.93 -8.46
CA GLY A 93 0.43 -32.91 -8.37
C GLY A 93 0.96 -32.97 -6.93
N ALA A 94 2.23 -32.63 -6.73
CA ALA A 94 2.87 -32.65 -5.42
C ALA A 94 2.36 -31.50 -4.54
N ILE A 95 1.88 -31.84 -3.34
CA ILE A 95 1.54 -30.84 -2.30
C ILE A 95 2.82 -30.37 -1.62
N ARG A 96 2.88 -29.06 -1.33
CA ARG A 96 3.99 -28.42 -0.61
C ARG A 96 3.43 -27.58 0.53
N LEU A 97 4.03 -27.72 1.72
CA LEU A 97 3.66 -26.92 2.88
C LEU A 97 4.70 -25.82 3.14
N ARG A 98 4.24 -24.65 3.44
CA ARG A 98 5.05 -23.59 4.06
C ARG A 98 4.87 -23.64 5.57
N MET A 99 5.98 -23.55 6.31
CA MET A 99 5.98 -23.71 7.75
C MET A 99 6.77 -22.62 8.44
N GLY A 100 6.27 -22.19 9.62
CA GLY A 100 6.93 -21.19 10.45
C GLY A 100 6.88 -21.53 11.93
N LEU A 101 8.02 -21.33 12.62
CA LEU A 101 8.15 -21.58 14.06
C LEU A 101 8.58 -20.32 14.79
N HIS A 102 7.89 -20.05 15.91
CA HIS A 102 8.29 -19.02 16.86
C HIS A 102 8.06 -19.51 18.31
N ALA A 103 8.93 -19.09 19.24
CA ALA A 103 8.82 -19.42 20.65
C ALA A 103 8.58 -18.15 21.47
N GLY A 104 7.57 -18.19 22.34
CA GLY A 104 7.22 -17.06 23.19
C GLY A 104 6.16 -17.41 24.23
N ILE A 105 5.76 -16.41 25.00
CA ILE A 105 4.66 -16.53 25.96
C ILE A 105 3.37 -16.17 25.23
N ALA A 106 2.32 -16.98 25.42
CA ALA A 106 1.01 -16.73 24.86
C ALA A 106 -0.09 -16.93 25.92
N ASN A 107 -1.17 -16.19 25.76
CA ASN A 107 -2.34 -16.33 26.63
C ASN A 107 -3.17 -17.52 26.16
N GLN A 108 -3.62 -18.33 27.12
CA GLN A 108 -4.48 -19.47 26.85
C GLN A 108 -5.90 -19.19 27.33
N ARG A 109 -6.90 -19.37 26.47
CA ARG A 109 -8.32 -19.29 26.81
C ARG A 109 -9.07 -20.40 26.09
N ASP A 110 -9.87 -21.16 26.81
CA ASP A 110 -10.76 -22.21 26.29
C ASP A 110 -10.09 -23.29 25.41
N GLY A 111 -8.79 -23.54 25.64
CA GLY A 111 -8.00 -24.52 24.89
C GLY A 111 -7.35 -23.95 23.62
N ASP A 112 -7.51 -22.67 23.33
CA ASP A 112 -6.85 -21.95 22.25
C ASP A 112 -5.75 -21.04 22.78
N PHE A 113 -4.83 -20.57 21.88
CA PHE A 113 -3.72 -19.68 22.21
C PHE A 113 -3.86 -18.36 21.46
N PHE A 114 -3.61 -17.27 22.18
CA PHE A 114 -3.71 -15.90 21.66
C PHE A 114 -2.47 -15.08 22.03
N GLY A 115 -2.19 -14.04 21.25
CA GLY A 115 -1.14 -13.06 21.53
C GLY A 115 -0.04 -13.01 20.48
N THR A 116 0.93 -12.13 20.74
CA THR A 116 1.99 -11.77 19.77
C THR A 116 2.85 -12.96 19.33
N ALA A 117 3.10 -13.94 20.21
CA ALA A 117 3.88 -15.11 19.85
C ALA A 117 3.16 -16.00 18.81
N VAL A 118 1.84 -16.15 18.90
CA VAL A 118 1.02 -16.91 17.96
C VAL A 118 0.99 -16.20 16.60
N ASN A 119 0.70 -14.90 16.60
CA ASN A 119 0.69 -14.09 15.39
C ASN A 119 2.06 -14.10 14.71
N ARG A 120 3.14 -14.01 15.47
CA ARG A 120 4.51 -14.03 14.94
C ARG A 120 4.83 -15.35 14.24
N ALA A 121 4.49 -16.49 14.84
CA ALA A 121 4.65 -17.81 14.22
C ALA A 121 3.86 -17.93 12.90
N ALA A 122 2.63 -17.41 12.86
CA ALA A 122 1.82 -17.37 11.65
C ALA A 122 2.45 -16.50 10.54
N ARG A 123 3.04 -15.33 10.89
CA ARG A 123 3.75 -14.48 9.94
C ARG A 123 5.05 -15.09 9.44
N VAL A 124 5.77 -15.83 10.28
CA VAL A 124 6.96 -16.59 9.87
C VAL A 124 6.57 -17.68 8.86
N SER A 125 5.47 -18.40 9.09
CA SER A 125 4.94 -19.38 8.13
C SER A 125 4.55 -18.73 6.79
N ALA A 126 3.87 -17.58 6.84
CA ALA A 126 3.47 -16.86 5.64
C ALA A 126 4.65 -16.30 4.81
N ALA A 127 5.84 -16.16 5.41
CA ALA A 127 7.05 -15.73 4.71
C ALA A 127 7.78 -16.88 3.99
N ALA A 128 7.49 -18.13 4.34
CA ALA A 128 8.08 -19.31 3.72
C ALA A 128 7.40 -19.65 2.38
N ASN A 129 8.13 -20.28 1.48
CA ASN A 129 7.58 -20.92 0.27
C ASN A 129 7.28 -22.41 0.52
N GLY A 130 6.50 -23.00 -0.35
CA GLY A 130 6.18 -24.43 -0.25
C GLY A 130 7.44 -25.33 -0.19
N GLY A 131 7.50 -26.18 0.83
CA GLY A 131 8.66 -27.03 1.11
C GLY A 131 9.67 -26.42 2.09
N GLN A 132 9.50 -25.18 2.53
CA GLN A 132 10.43 -24.50 3.45
C GLN A 132 9.91 -24.50 4.88
N VAL A 133 10.86 -24.54 5.83
CA VAL A 133 10.59 -24.39 7.26
C VAL A 133 11.44 -23.22 7.78
N PHE A 134 10.78 -22.14 8.19
CA PHE A 134 11.42 -20.98 8.77
C PHE A 134 11.28 -20.98 10.29
N LEU A 135 12.27 -20.42 10.97
CA LEU A 135 12.22 -20.22 12.41
C LEU A 135 12.83 -18.88 12.79
N THR A 136 12.38 -18.33 13.90
CA THR A 136 12.92 -17.09 14.45
C THR A 136 14.16 -17.36 15.31
N GLU A 137 14.93 -16.29 15.57
CA GLU A 137 16.07 -16.32 16.49
C GLU A 137 15.71 -16.92 17.87
N ALA A 138 14.47 -16.66 18.35
CA ALA A 138 13.98 -17.22 19.61
C ALA A 138 13.98 -18.77 19.59
N VAL A 139 13.55 -19.39 18.51
CA VAL A 139 13.59 -20.85 18.36
C VAL A 139 15.03 -21.32 18.18
N ARG A 140 15.82 -20.65 17.33
CA ARG A 140 17.23 -20.98 17.11
C ARG A 140 18.02 -21.03 18.43
N ALA A 141 17.83 -20.02 19.28
CA ALA A 141 18.51 -19.98 20.58
C ALA A 141 18.13 -21.15 21.49
N LEU A 142 16.85 -21.58 21.45
CA LEU A 142 16.38 -22.70 22.29
C LEU A 142 16.80 -24.09 21.78
N ILE A 143 17.18 -24.20 20.50
CA ILE A 143 17.65 -25.50 19.93
C ILE A 143 19.16 -25.56 19.72
N ALA A 144 19.90 -24.48 20.05
CA ALA A 144 21.34 -24.36 19.77
C ALA A 144 22.20 -25.47 20.40
N ASP A 145 21.83 -25.97 21.58
CA ASP A 145 22.56 -26.96 22.36
C ASP A 145 21.91 -28.36 22.29
N ASP A 146 21.04 -28.64 21.34
CA ASP A 146 20.42 -29.96 21.21
C ASP A 146 21.44 -30.98 20.68
N PRO A 147 21.84 -32.00 21.51
CA PRO A 147 22.85 -32.97 21.12
C PRO A 147 22.41 -33.96 20.04
N ALA A 148 21.12 -33.99 19.71
CA ALA A 148 20.52 -34.84 18.69
C ALA A 148 20.19 -34.08 17.39
N ALA A 149 20.79 -32.91 17.20
CA ALA A 149 20.52 -32.07 16.02
C ALA A 149 21.22 -32.64 14.78
N ASP A 150 20.40 -33.13 13.83
CA ASP A 150 20.87 -33.57 12.50
C ASP A 150 20.55 -32.52 11.41
N TRP A 151 20.00 -31.36 11.81
CA TRP A 151 19.60 -30.29 10.88
C TRP A 151 20.69 -29.26 10.62
N GLN A 152 20.59 -28.61 9.46
CA GLN A 152 21.41 -27.46 9.09
C GLN A 152 20.59 -26.18 9.18
N LEU A 153 21.16 -25.14 9.76
CA LEU A 153 20.56 -23.81 9.85
C LEU A 153 21.22 -22.87 8.85
N HIS A 154 20.43 -22.30 7.96
CA HIS A 154 20.85 -21.26 7.03
C HIS A 154 20.35 -19.91 7.54
N ASP A 155 21.26 -18.99 7.77
CA ASP A 155 20.95 -17.63 8.19
C ASP A 155 20.33 -16.86 7.01
N LEU A 156 19.10 -16.38 7.20
CA LEU A 156 18.40 -15.58 6.21
C LEU A 156 18.50 -14.08 6.52
N GLY A 157 19.07 -13.72 7.68
CA GLY A 157 19.20 -12.35 8.14
C GLY A 157 17.92 -11.76 8.74
N GLU A 158 17.92 -10.44 8.92
CA GLU A 158 16.80 -9.68 9.47
C GLU A 158 15.73 -9.39 8.42
N HIS A 159 14.47 -9.74 8.73
CA HIS A 159 13.33 -9.54 7.84
C HIS A 159 12.18 -8.88 8.56
N ARG A 160 11.63 -7.81 7.97
CA ARG A 160 10.34 -7.26 8.41
C ARG A 160 9.23 -8.12 7.83
N LEU A 161 8.60 -8.91 8.66
CA LEU A 161 7.42 -9.67 8.28
C LEU A 161 6.18 -8.77 8.30
N ARG A 162 5.20 -9.11 7.47
CA ARG A 162 3.96 -8.36 7.39
C ARG A 162 3.31 -8.32 8.78
N ASP A 163 2.85 -7.11 9.18
CA ASP A 163 2.15 -6.85 10.45
C ASP A 163 3.00 -7.10 11.73
N LEU A 164 4.31 -7.33 11.63
CA LEU A 164 5.21 -7.33 12.75
C LEU A 164 5.97 -6.00 12.86
N THR A 165 5.98 -5.44 14.05
CA THR A 165 6.57 -4.14 14.34
C THR A 165 8.10 -4.14 14.30
N ARG A 166 8.73 -5.27 14.61
CA ARG A 166 10.19 -5.45 14.61
C ARG A 166 10.60 -6.36 13.46
N ALA A 167 11.79 -6.12 12.93
CA ALA A 167 12.43 -7.07 12.06
C ALA A 167 12.71 -8.36 12.86
N GLU A 168 12.40 -9.51 12.25
CA GLU A 168 12.69 -10.82 12.81
C GLU A 168 13.91 -11.39 12.12
N HIS A 169 14.87 -11.84 12.90
CA HIS A 169 15.98 -12.62 12.38
C HIS A 169 15.48 -14.03 12.04
N LEU A 170 15.46 -14.34 10.76
CA LEU A 170 14.93 -15.60 10.26
C LEU A 170 16.04 -16.58 9.90
N TRP A 171 15.74 -17.83 10.14
CA TRP A 171 16.59 -18.97 9.80
C TRP A 171 15.76 -19.97 8.99
N GLN A 172 16.33 -20.50 7.92
CA GLN A 172 15.77 -21.67 7.25
C GLN A 172 16.42 -22.92 7.82
N ILE A 173 15.60 -23.87 8.25
CA ILE A 173 16.09 -25.18 8.68
C ILE A 173 15.91 -26.19 7.54
N ALA A 174 16.92 -27.01 7.33
CA ALA A 174 16.93 -28.09 6.35
C ALA A 174 17.56 -29.34 6.97
N ASP A 175 17.10 -30.50 6.54
CA ASP A 175 17.66 -31.80 6.84
C ASP A 175 18.26 -32.41 5.57
N ALA A 176 19.15 -33.41 5.72
CA ALA A 176 19.81 -34.08 4.61
C ALA A 176 18.85 -34.73 3.59
N GLY A 177 17.59 -34.98 3.98
CA GLY A 177 16.52 -35.49 3.12
C GLY A 177 15.66 -34.45 2.39
N LEU A 178 15.69 -33.18 2.85
CA LEU A 178 14.88 -32.11 2.29
C LEU A 178 15.71 -31.23 1.34
N GLN A 179 15.52 -31.42 0.03
CA GLN A 179 16.13 -30.60 -1.01
C GLN A 179 15.32 -29.28 -1.21
N ALA A 180 14.99 -28.59 -0.15
CA ALA A 180 14.36 -27.27 -0.32
C ALA A 180 15.44 -26.27 -0.77
N PRO A 181 15.22 -25.51 -1.86
CA PRO A 181 16.17 -24.48 -2.26
C PRO A 181 16.33 -23.47 -1.10
N ILE A 182 17.56 -23.00 -0.88
CA ILE A 182 17.83 -21.88 0.04
C ILE A 182 17.00 -20.71 -0.45
N ALA A 183 16.22 -20.13 0.47
CA ALA A 183 15.21 -19.15 0.09
C ALA A 183 15.80 -17.91 -0.56
N ASP A 184 15.34 -17.63 -1.79
CA ASP A 184 15.00 -16.23 -2.07
C ASP A 184 13.68 -15.95 -1.34
N LEU A 185 13.76 -15.30 -0.19
CA LEU A 185 12.57 -14.91 0.54
C LEU A 185 11.61 -14.15 -0.37
N ALA A 186 10.32 -14.52 -0.31
CA ALA A 186 9.28 -13.79 -1.01
C ALA A 186 9.48 -12.29 -0.73
N PRO A 187 9.49 -11.44 -1.77
CA PRO A 187 9.89 -10.06 -1.61
C PRO A 187 9.06 -9.40 -0.53
N ARG A 188 9.76 -8.72 0.39
CA ARG A 188 9.22 -7.86 1.45
C ARG A 188 7.93 -7.18 0.97
N SER A 189 6.96 -6.96 1.85
CA SER A 189 5.95 -5.91 1.65
C SER A 189 6.72 -4.59 1.55
N ARG A 190 7.13 -4.27 0.30
CA ARG A 190 7.99 -3.12 0.00
C ARG A 190 7.15 -1.87 0.22
N ALA A 191 7.68 -0.91 0.97
CA ALA A 191 7.18 0.46 0.87
C ALA A 191 7.21 0.84 -0.62
N GLY A 192 6.08 1.28 -1.18
CA GLY A 192 6.00 1.63 -2.58
C GLY A 192 4.70 1.20 -3.25
N ASN A 193 4.51 1.68 -4.47
CA ASN A 193 3.32 1.42 -5.29
C ASN A 193 3.67 0.84 -6.66
N LEU A 194 4.85 0.20 -6.83
CA LEU A 194 5.21 -0.38 -8.12
C LEU A 194 4.16 -1.40 -8.57
N PRO A 195 3.74 -1.36 -9.83
CA PRO A 195 2.90 -2.40 -10.42
C PRO A 195 3.53 -3.79 -10.27
N ALA A 196 2.68 -4.82 -10.22
CA ALA A 196 3.12 -6.21 -10.17
C ALA A 196 4.12 -6.52 -11.29
N PRO A 197 5.05 -7.47 -11.08
CA PRO A 197 5.94 -7.93 -12.14
C PRO A 197 5.12 -8.43 -13.32
N GLY A 198 5.34 -7.85 -14.49
CA GLY A 198 4.80 -8.33 -15.74
C GLY A 198 5.53 -9.59 -16.23
N ALA A 199 5.38 -9.88 -17.52
CA ALA A 199 6.11 -10.98 -18.15
C ALA A 199 7.63 -10.76 -18.11
N THR A 200 8.38 -11.85 -18.15
CA THR A 200 9.86 -11.86 -18.15
C THR A 200 10.42 -10.90 -19.21
N ILE A 201 11.38 -10.07 -18.81
CA ILE A 201 12.07 -9.16 -19.72
C ILE A 201 13.11 -9.96 -20.49
N VAL A 202 13.07 -9.86 -21.82
CA VAL A 202 13.98 -10.60 -22.71
C VAL A 202 15.08 -9.68 -23.22
N GLY A 203 16.34 -10.11 -23.06
CA GLY A 203 17.52 -9.51 -23.71
C GLY A 203 17.88 -8.09 -23.27
N ARG A 204 17.55 -7.70 -22.02
CA ARG A 204 17.79 -6.36 -21.47
C ARG A 204 18.71 -6.32 -20.24
N ASP A 205 19.32 -7.45 -19.86
CA ASP A 205 20.14 -7.50 -18.63
C ASP A 205 21.28 -6.48 -18.63
N ALA A 206 21.98 -6.35 -19.74
CA ALA A 206 23.08 -5.38 -19.86
C ALA A 206 22.61 -3.92 -19.75
N GLU A 207 21.42 -3.61 -20.28
CA GLU A 207 20.84 -2.26 -20.16
C GLU A 207 20.34 -1.99 -18.74
N ILE A 208 19.74 -3.00 -18.06
CA ILE A 208 19.36 -2.91 -16.66
C ILE A 208 20.58 -2.63 -15.77
N ASP A 209 21.65 -3.40 -15.95
CA ASP A 209 22.88 -3.23 -15.17
C ASP A 209 23.55 -1.87 -15.43
N ALA A 210 23.50 -1.39 -16.67
CA ALA A 210 24.01 -0.06 -17.03
C ALA A 210 23.21 1.06 -16.33
N VAL A 211 21.87 0.99 -16.34
CA VAL A 211 21.00 1.98 -15.68
C VAL A 211 21.22 1.96 -14.15
N ILE A 212 21.37 0.77 -13.55
CA ILE A 212 21.69 0.63 -12.12
C ILE A 212 23.04 1.30 -11.81
N SER A 213 24.05 1.09 -12.66
CA SER A 213 25.36 1.72 -12.51
C SER A 213 25.27 3.25 -12.67
N ASP A 214 24.49 3.75 -13.62
CA ASP A 214 24.28 5.18 -13.83
C ASP A 214 23.59 5.82 -12.61
N LEU A 215 22.59 5.16 -12.01
CA LEU A 215 21.91 5.59 -10.79
C LEU A 215 22.81 5.55 -9.54
N ALA A 216 23.82 4.68 -9.50
CA ALA A 216 24.80 4.71 -8.42
C ALA A 216 25.65 6.00 -8.46
N ALA A 217 25.90 6.53 -9.65
CA ALA A 217 26.73 7.71 -9.88
C ALA A 217 25.92 9.04 -9.93
N ALA A 218 24.64 8.99 -10.31
CA ALA A 218 23.77 10.15 -10.48
C ALA A 218 22.43 9.98 -9.73
N SER A 219 21.74 11.07 -9.46
CA SER A 219 20.40 11.04 -8.85
C SER A 219 19.28 10.90 -9.88
N VAL A 220 19.52 11.24 -11.15
CA VAL A 220 18.51 11.26 -12.22
C VAL A 220 19.01 10.48 -13.44
N VAL A 221 18.23 9.49 -13.87
CA VAL A 221 18.43 8.79 -15.14
C VAL A 221 17.17 8.89 -15.99
N THR A 222 17.32 9.43 -17.20
CA THR A 222 16.20 9.51 -18.16
C THR A 222 16.34 8.43 -19.23
N LEU A 223 15.36 7.53 -19.29
CA LEU A 223 15.25 6.50 -20.33
C LEU A 223 14.57 7.08 -21.56
N VAL A 224 15.34 7.33 -22.60
CA VAL A 224 14.85 7.98 -23.83
C VAL A 224 14.68 6.96 -24.94
N GLY A 225 13.54 6.97 -25.61
CA GLY A 225 13.27 6.08 -26.75
C GLY A 225 11.88 6.22 -27.32
N VAL A 226 11.63 5.58 -28.45
CA VAL A 226 10.32 5.59 -29.14
C VAL A 226 9.23 4.89 -28.31
N GLY A 227 7.96 5.16 -28.62
CA GLY A 227 6.84 4.45 -28.02
C GLY A 227 6.92 2.94 -28.26
N GLY A 228 6.53 2.14 -27.27
CA GLY A 228 6.55 0.67 -27.41
C GLY A 228 7.93 -0.01 -27.36
N VAL A 229 9.02 0.73 -27.10
CA VAL A 229 10.39 0.16 -27.03
C VAL A 229 10.69 -0.52 -25.68
N GLY A 230 9.79 -0.39 -24.67
CA GLY A 230 9.93 -1.02 -23.37
C GLY A 230 10.57 -0.14 -22.29
N LYS A 231 10.49 1.20 -22.40
CA LYS A 231 11.04 2.15 -21.38
C LYS A 231 10.45 1.91 -20.00
N THR A 232 9.15 1.92 -19.90
CA THR A 232 8.40 1.71 -18.64
C THR A 232 8.75 0.36 -18.01
N THR A 233 8.77 -0.70 -18.82
CA THR A 233 9.11 -2.05 -18.36
C THR A 233 10.51 -2.12 -17.77
N LEU A 234 11.49 -1.48 -18.46
CA LEU A 234 12.88 -1.39 -18.00
C LEU A 234 12.98 -0.57 -16.70
N ALA A 235 12.33 0.59 -16.65
CA ALA A 235 12.30 1.46 -15.46
C ALA A 235 11.78 0.73 -14.23
N LEU A 236 10.65 0.04 -14.38
CA LEU A 236 10.03 -0.74 -13.30
C LEU A 236 10.92 -1.89 -12.81
N GLU A 237 11.62 -2.57 -13.72
CA GLU A 237 12.53 -3.65 -13.33
C GLU A 237 13.77 -3.13 -12.59
N VAL A 238 14.37 -2.05 -13.07
CA VAL A 238 15.46 -1.37 -12.36
C VAL A 238 15.01 -0.93 -10.97
N ALA A 239 13.84 -0.29 -10.88
CA ALA A 239 13.29 0.14 -9.61
C ALA A 239 13.01 -1.03 -8.65
N ARG A 240 12.56 -2.19 -9.15
CA ARG A 240 12.39 -3.40 -8.32
C ARG A 240 13.71 -3.93 -7.78
N ARG A 241 14.74 -4.03 -8.64
CA ARG A 241 16.06 -4.52 -8.22
C ARG A 241 16.70 -3.62 -7.17
N LEU A 242 16.64 -2.31 -7.36
CA LEU A 242 17.18 -1.34 -6.42
C LEU A 242 16.32 -1.15 -5.17
N GLY A 243 15.00 -1.19 -5.31
CA GLY A 243 14.05 -0.97 -4.21
C GLY A 243 14.15 -2.03 -3.09
N SER A 244 14.81 -3.18 -3.35
CA SER A 244 15.10 -4.17 -2.32
C SER A 244 16.13 -3.70 -1.28
N GLY A 245 16.91 -2.66 -1.59
CA GLY A 245 17.92 -2.06 -0.73
C GLY A 245 17.60 -0.63 -0.27
N ALA A 246 16.45 -0.06 -0.67
CA ALA A 246 16.02 1.28 -0.28
C ALA A 246 15.05 1.20 0.90
N ASP A 247 15.34 1.90 2.01
CA ASP A 247 14.52 1.87 3.22
C ASP A 247 13.11 2.41 3.00
N ASP A 248 12.96 3.44 2.14
CA ASP A 248 11.69 4.09 1.82
C ASP A 248 11.04 3.54 0.53
N GLY A 249 11.60 2.48 -0.03
CA GLY A 249 11.03 1.69 -1.12
C GLY A 249 11.11 2.33 -2.52
N ALA A 250 10.34 1.74 -3.45
CA ALA A 250 10.30 2.18 -4.84
C ALA A 250 8.87 2.57 -5.25
N TRP A 251 8.75 3.70 -5.95
CA TRP A 251 7.48 4.38 -6.23
C TRP A 251 7.31 4.64 -7.71
N PHE A 252 6.09 4.48 -8.20
CA PHE A 252 5.72 4.71 -9.59
C PHE A 252 4.75 5.88 -9.69
N VAL A 253 5.05 6.80 -10.59
CA VAL A 253 4.25 7.99 -10.89
C VAL A 253 3.91 7.96 -12.38
N ASP A 254 2.66 7.75 -12.70
CA ASP A 254 2.16 7.84 -14.08
C ASP A 254 1.64 9.26 -14.34
N LEU A 255 2.24 9.94 -15.32
CA LEU A 255 1.83 11.28 -15.76
C LEU A 255 0.87 11.27 -16.93
N THR A 256 0.47 10.10 -17.42
CA THR A 256 -0.35 9.94 -18.63
C THR A 256 -1.65 10.74 -18.58
N THR A 257 -2.22 10.92 -17.38
CA THR A 257 -3.53 11.57 -17.17
C THR A 257 -3.44 13.02 -16.74
N VAL A 258 -2.25 13.55 -16.61
CA VAL A 258 -1.99 14.93 -16.21
C VAL A 258 -1.89 15.77 -17.47
N ASP A 259 -2.86 16.64 -17.69
CA ASP A 259 -2.88 17.56 -18.84
C ASP A 259 -2.36 18.95 -18.47
N ASP A 260 -2.53 19.37 -17.20
CA ASP A 260 -2.06 20.67 -16.70
C ASP A 260 -0.63 20.55 -16.10
N PRO A 261 0.36 21.27 -16.64
CA PRO A 261 1.70 21.29 -16.09
C PRO A 261 1.77 21.66 -14.59
N ASP A 262 0.88 22.49 -14.10
CA ASP A 262 0.89 22.93 -12.70
C ASP A 262 0.48 21.79 -11.73
N GLU A 263 -0.16 20.74 -12.22
CA GLU A 263 -0.53 19.56 -11.41
C GLU A 263 0.62 18.55 -11.23
N VAL A 264 1.73 18.65 -11.98
CA VAL A 264 2.84 17.70 -11.90
C VAL A 264 3.40 17.52 -10.48
N PRO A 265 3.68 18.58 -9.68
CA PRO A 265 4.19 18.39 -8.31
C PRO A 265 3.16 17.70 -7.41
N SER A 266 1.89 18.06 -7.52
CA SER A 266 0.81 17.46 -6.72
C SER A 266 0.61 15.99 -7.09
N ARG A 267 0.70 15.63 -8.38
CA ARG A 267 0.63 14.24 -8.85
C ARG A 267 1.78 13.39 -8.32
N ILE A 268 3.01 13.91 -8.35
CA ILE A 268 4.16 13.23 -7.76
C ILE A 268 3.96 13.06 -6.25
N SER A 269 3.57 14.12 -5.55
CA SER A 269 3.25 14.05 -4.11
C SER A 269 2.19 12.99 -3.82
N ALA A 270 1.16 12.93 -4.67
CA ALA A 270 0.07 11.97 -4.62
C ALA A 270 0.59 10.53 -4.65
N ALA A 271 1.34 10.21 -5.67
CA ALA A 271 1.87 8.86 -5.86
C ALA A 271 2.80 8.43 -4.73
N LEU A 272 3.53 9.39 -4.14
CA LEU A 272 4.49 9.15 -3.04
C LEU A 272 3.85 9.12 -1.65
N GLY A 273 2.55 9.42 -1.53
CA GLY A 273 1.89 9.56 -0.24
C GLY A 273 2.33 10.78 0.57
N VAL A 274 2.83 11.82 -0.11
CA VAL A 274 3.26 13.08 0.52
C VAL A 274 2.08 14.04 0.61
N ALA A 275 1.73 14.47 1.81
CA ALA A 275 0.61 15.39 2.05
C ALA A 275 0.91 16.81 1.55
N ARG A 276 -0.12 17.47 0.97
CA ARG A 276 -0.05 18.87 0.53
C ARG A 276 0.06 19.82 1.73
N ARG A 277 1.00 20.74 1.69
CA ARG A 277 1.28 21.68 2.78
C ARG A 277 0.66 23.05 2.48
N GLY A 278 -0.27 23.48 3.33
CA GLY A 278 -1.20 24.57 3.05
C GLY A 278 -0.64 25.98 2.87
N ASP A 279 0.63 26.23 3.22
CA ASP A 279 1.31 27.54 3.17
C ASP A 279 2.54 27.53 2.24
N MET A 280 2.90 26.38 1.68
CA MET A 280 4.00 26.22 0.73
C MET A 280 3.45 25.78 -0.62
N GLY A 281 4.09 26.22 -1.70
CA GLY A 281 3.76 25.72 -3.03
C GLY A 281 3.98 24.20 -3.12
N ASP A 282 3.19 23.52 -3.94
CA ASP A 282 3.23 22.06 -4.08
C ASP A 282 4.64 21.51 -4.38
N LEU A 283 5.43 22.23 -5.16
CA LEU A 283 6.81 21.89 -5.48
C LEU A 283 7.73 21.96 -4.25
N GLU A 284 7.62 23.02 -3.46
CA GLU A 284 8.43 23.19 -2.26
C GLU A 284 8.08 22.16 -1.20
N GLY A 285 6.78 21.86 -1.04
CA GLY A 285 6.28 20.82 -0.15
C GLY A 285 6.78 19.42 -0.52
N LEU A 286 6.81 19.11 -1.83
CA LEU A 286 7.33 17.84 -2.34
C LEU A 286 8.85 17.72 -2.06
N VAL A 287 9.61 18.75 -2.41
CA VAL A 287 11.08 18.74 -2.27
C VAL A 287 11.49 18.58 -0.81
N ASP A 288 10.81 19.28 0.06
CA ASP A 288 11.09 19.21 1.51
C ASP A 288 10.75 17.82 2.09
N ALA A 289 9.65 17.22 1.65
CA ALA A 289 9.29 15.87 2.09
C ALA A 289 10.31 14.81 1.67
N LEU A 290 10.97 15.03 0.55
CA LEU A 290 11.95 14.11 0.00
C LEU A 290 13.39 14.34 0.51
N ALA A 291 13.64 15.41 1.25
CA ALA A 291 15.00 15.82 1.62
C ALA A 291 15.78 14.75 2.42
N THR A 292 15.07 13.90 3.18
CA THR A 292 15.68 12.83 3.99
C THR A 292 15.40 11.41 3.50
N ASP A 293 14.69 11.28 2.36
CA ASP A 293 14.24 9.99 1.84
C ASP A 293 15.30 9.27 1.01
N THR A 294 15.29 7.95 1.09
CA THR A 294 16.11 7.05 0.26
C THR A 294 15.31 6.43 -0.90
N ARG A 295 14.16 7.03 -1.23
CA ARG A 295 13.22 6.51 -2.24
C ARG A 295 13.82 6.39 -3.63
N ILE A 296 13.30 5.39 -4.37
CA ILE A 296 13.47 5.28 -5.81
C ILE A 296 12.15 5.69 -6.46
N ILE A 297 12.17 6.67 -7.33
CA ILE A 297 10.98 7.22 -7.97
C ILE A 297 11.06 6.98 -9.47
N VAL A 298 10.07 6.29 -10.03
CA VAL A 298 9.87 6.16 -11.48
C VAL A 298 8.81 7.18 -11.90
N ILE A 299 9.15 8.10 -12.79
CA ILE A 299 8.21 9.07 -13.39
C ILE A 299 8.03 8.66 -14.85
N ASP A 300 6.84 8.17 -15.18
CA ASP A 300 6.54 7.61 -16.50
C ASP A 300 5.76 8.61 -17.37
N ASN A 301 5.98 8.55 -18.70
CA ASN A 301 5.31 9.37 -19.70
C ASN A 301 5.53 10.89 -19.56
N ALA A 302 6.76 11.33 -19.30
CA ALA A 302 7.09 12.74 -19.10
C ALA A 302 7.01 13.61 -20.37
N GLU A 303 6.91 13.03 -21.58
CA GLU A 303 7.10 13.72 -22.85
C GLU A 303 6.14 14.88 -23.14
N HIS A 304 4.89 14.85 -22.65
CA HIS A 304 3.90 15.90 -22.89
C HIS A 304 3.97 17.05 -21.87
N LEU A 305 4.71 16.84 -20.76
CA LEU A 305 4.90 17.80 -19.66
C LEU A 305 6.41 18.05 -19.40
N ILE A 306 7.26 17.87 -20.43
CA ILE A 306 8.70 17.76 -20.28
C ILE A 306 9.34 18.94 -19.55
N ASP A 307 8.94 20.17 -19.85
CA ASP A 307 9.49 21.38 -19.24
C ASP A 307 9.18 21.44 -17.75
N ARG A 308 7.96 21.10 -17.37
CA ARG A 308 7.54 21.14 -15.96
C ARG A 308 8.16 19.98 -15.16
N VAL A 309 8.23 18.79 -15.75
CA VAL A 309 8.90 17.64 -15.13
C VAL A 309 10.39 17.96 -14.95
N ALA A 310 11.03 18.58 -15.93
CA ALA A 310 12.43 19.00 -15.82
C ALA A 310 12.65 19.97 -14.66
N GLU A 311 11.77 20.96 -14.47
CA GLU A 311 11.83 21.90 -13.35
C GLU A 311 11.70 21.18 -11.99
N VAL A 312 10.68 20.31 -11.86
CA VAL A 312 10.43 19.57 -10.62
C VAL A 312 11.59 18.63 -10.28
N VAL A 313 12.04 17.84 -11.26
CA VAL A 313 13.12 16.87 -11.07
C VAL A 313 14.45 17.58 -10.74
N ASP A 314 14.74 18.73 -11.36
CA ASP A 314 15.95 19.51 -11.05
C ASP A 314 15.91 20.06 -9.61
N HIS A 315 14.76 20.55 -9.14
CA HIS A 315 14.59 21.01 -7.75
C HIS A 315 14.77 19.86 -6.74
N VAL A 316 14.17 18.71 -7.00
CA VAL A 316 14.32 17.51 -6.15
C VAL A 316 15.79 17.07 -6.14
N ALA A 317 16.44 16.96 -7.30
CA ALA A 317 17.84 16.53 -7.40
C ALA A 317 18.83 17.44 -6.65
N GLN A 318 18.53 18.75 -6.57
CA GLN A 318 19.37 19.72 -5.86
C GLN A 318 19.22 19.64 -4.33
N ARG A 319 18.03 19.39 -3.82
CA ARG A 319 17.73 19.45 -2.37
C ARG A 319 17.62 18.08 -1.71
N ALA A 320 17.29 17.03 -2.48
CA ALA A 320 17.18 15.65 -2.03
C ALA A 320 18.10 14.72 -2.85
N PRO A 321 19.43 14.88 -2.81
CA PRO A 321 20.37 14.17 -3.68
C PRO A 321 20.43 12.66 -3.43
N ILE A 322 19.91 12.17 -2.32
CA ILE A 322 19.84 10.75 -1.97
C ILE A 322 18.73 10.05 -2.76
N VAL A 323 17.65 10.75 -3.09
CA VAL A 323 16.55 10.24 -3.90
C VAL A 323 17.04 9.88 -5.29
N LYS A 324 16.67 8.69 -5.76
CA LYS A 324 17.00 8.23 -7.12
C LYS A 324 15.76 8.31 -8.00
N MET A 325 15.88 8.98 -9.14
CA MET A 325 14.76 9.20 -10.06
C MET A 325 15.05 8.57 -11.42
N ILE A 326 14.10 7.79 -11.92
CA ILE A 326 14.12 7.17 -13.24
C ILE A 326 12.96 7.79 -14.03
N ILE A 327 13.27 8.52 -15.09
CA ILE A 327 12.26 9.18 -15.91
C ILE A 327 12.14 8.45 -17.25
N THR A 328 10.94 8.21 -17.73
CA THR A 328 10.71 7.72 -19.09
C THR A 328 10.16 8.84 -19.95
N SER A 329 10.77 9.05 -21.11
CA SER A 329 10.38 10.11 -22.05
C SER A 329 10.79 9.75 -23.48
N ARG A 330 10.27 10.49 -24.46
CA ARG A 330 10.74 10.43 -25.85
C ARG A 330 11.95 11.31 -26.11
N GLU A 331 12.17 12.29 -25.25
CA GLU A 331 13.28 13.23 -25.31
C GLU A 331 13.88 13.47 -23.91
N PRO A 332 15.15 13.94 -23.83
CA PRO A 332 15.79 14.23 -22.55
C PRO A 332 15.13 15.40 -21.82
N LEU A 333 15.20 15.42 -20.48
CA LEU A 333 14.83 16.57 -19.65
C LEU A 333 15.76 17.77 -19.82
N SER A 334 16.99 17.53 -20.24
CA SER A 334 18.05 18.54 -20.44
C SER A 334 18.41 19.30 -19.15
N ILE A 335 18.40 18.65 -18.00
CA ILE A 335 18.81 19.19 -16.70
C ILE A 335 20.23 18.77 -16.32
N ARG A 336 20.84 19.50 -15.37
CA ARG A 336 22.25 19.29 -15.01
C ARG A 336 22.55 17.96 -14.35
N ALA A 337 21.60 17.42 -13.55
CA ALA A 337 21.76 16.18 -12.81
C ALA A 337 21.43 14.92 -13.64
N GLU A 338 21.03 15.08 -14.91
CA GLU A 338 20.53 14.01 -15.76
C GLU A 338 21.63 13.16 -16.39
N VAL A 339 21.49 11.85 -16.31
CA VAL A 339 22.17 10.89 -17.19
C VAL A 339 21.15 10.34 -18.18
N VAL A 340 21.42 10.52 -19.49
CA VAL A 340 20.51 10.09 -20.55
C VAL A 340 20.88 8.69 -21.03
N HIS A 341 19.99 7.73 -20.82
CA HIS A 341 20.12 6.37 -21.30
C HIS A 341 19.18 6.13 -22.48
N ARG A 342 19.74 5.91 -23.68
CA ARG A 342 18.94 5.72 -24.91
C ARG A 342 18.57 4.26 -25.08
N ILE A 343 17.28 3.94 -24.96
CA ILE A 343 16.75 2.58 -25.16
C ILE A 343 16.60 2.32 -26.66
N ARG A 344 17.25 1.25 -27.12
CA ARG A 344 17.17 0.79 -28.50
C ARG A 344 16.14 -0.34 -28.64
N PRO A 345 15.57 -0.56 -29.83
CA PRO A 345 14.83 -1.80 -30.11
C PRO A 345 15.62 -3.05 -29.74
N LEU A 346 14.93 -4.18 -29.56
CA LEU A 346 15.59 -5.48 -29.30
C LEU A 346 16.55 -5.86 -30.43
N GLY A 347 17.65 -6.52 -30.06
CA GLY A 347 18.63 -6.99 -31.02
C GLY A 347 18.01 -7.98 -32.01
N LEU A 348 18.30 -7.78 -33.30
CA LEU A 348 17.91 -8.65 -34.41
C LEU A 348 19.04 -9.62 -34.70
N GLY A 349 18.70 -10.86 -35.11
CA GLY A 349 19.67 -11.91 -35.39
C GLY A 349 20.19 -11.85 -36.83
N HIS A 350 21.52 -11.96 -36.96
CA HIS A 350 22.20 -12.17 -38.27
C HIS A 350 23.04 -13.44 -38.20
N GLY A 351 22.49 -14.60 -37.76
CA GLY A 351 23.27 -15.83 -37.64
C GLY A 351 22.45 -17.02 -37.12
N SER A 352 23.15 -18.04 -36.60
CA SER A 352 22.56 -19.30 -36.14
C SER A 352 21.98 -19.26 -34.71
N ALA A 353 22.14 -18.15 -33.99
CA ALA A 353 21.59 -17.97 -32.64
C ALA A 353 20.27 -17.19 -32.70
N THR A 354 19.28 -17.57 -31.86
CA THR A 354 18.00 -16.88 -31.73
C THR A 354 18.23 -15.49 -31.14
N SER A 355 17.73 -14.44 -31.81
CA SER A 355 17.84 -13.06 -31.32
C SER A 355 16.92 -12.81 -30.13
N PRO A 356 17.18 -11.79 -29.30
CA PRO A 356 16.24 -11.35 -28.26
C PRO A 356 14.85 -11.02 -28.82
N ALA A 357 14.76 -10.42 -30.01
CA ALA A 357 13.51 -10.14 -30.69
C ALA A 357 12.74 -11.41 -31.06
N ALA A 358 13.43 -12.40 -31.64
CA ALA A 358 12.86 -13.68 -31.99
C ALA A 358 12.48 -14.51 -30.74
N THR A 359 13.28 -14.46 -29.69
CA THR A 359 12.94 -15.06 -28.40
C THR A 359 11.63 -14.49 -27.86
N LEU A 360 11.47 -13.15 -27.82
CA LEU A 360 10.24 -12.51 -27.40
C LEU A 360 9.04 -12.96 -28.26
N PHE A 361 9.19 -13.01 -29.59
CA PHE A 361 8.13 -13.46 -30.48
C PHE A 361 7.68 -14.90 -30.13
N ILE A 362 8.63 -15.81 -29.99
CA ILE A 362 8.37 -17.24 -29.69
C ILE A 362 7.67 -17.37 -28.33
N ASP A 363 8.18 -16.71 -27.29
CA ASP A 363 7.58 -16.74 -25.94
C ASP A 363 6.13 -16.25 -25.96
N ARG A 364 5.85 -15.14 -26.67
CA ARG A 364 4.49 -14.59 -26.76
C ARG A 364 3.57 -15.45 -27.64
N ALA A 365 4.09 -16.05 -28.71
CA ALA A 365 3.34 -16.98 -29.54
C ALA A 365 2.91 -18.23 -28.75
N LEU A 366 3.79 -18.74 -27.87
CA LEU A 366 3.45 -19.86 -26.96
C LEU A 366 2.38 -19.48 -25.93
N VAL A 367 2.39 -18.24 -25.42
CA VAL A 367 1.34 -17.76 -24.51
C VAL A 367 -0.01 -17.68 -25.25
N ALA A 368 -0.01 -17.22 -26.51
CA ALA A 368 -1.23 -17.13 -27.34
C ALA A 368 -1.77 -18.51 -27.76
N ALA A 369 -0.89 -19.47 -28.01
CA ALA A 369 -1.22 -20.83 -28.44
C ALA A 369 -0.26 -21.85 -27.81
N PRO A 370 -0.57 -22.37 -26.60
CA PRO A 370 0.30 -23.28 -25.87
C PRO A 370 0.60 -24.60 -26.55
N ASP A 371 -0.29 -25.02 -27.44
CA ASP A 371 -0.15 -26.28 -28.20
C ASP A 371 0.74 -26.18 -29.45
N LEU A 372 1.31 -24.99 -29.70
CA LEU A 372 2.18 -24.78 -30.86
C LEU A 372 3.52 -25.52 -30.72
N ASP A 373 3.85 -26.32 -31.74
CA ASP A 373 5.19 -26.90 -31.86
C ASP A 373 6.19 -25.86 -32.34
N THR A 374 6.89 -25.24 -31.38
CA THR A 374 7.92 -24.21 -31.69
C THR A 374 9.11 -24.75 -32.46
N SER A 375 9.35 -26.07 -32.46
CA SER A 375 10.39 -26.69 -33.28
C SER A 375 10.06 -26.62 -34.79
N ALA A 376 8.80 -26.43 -35.12
CA ALA A 376 8.33 -26.22 -36.49
C ALA A 376 8.40 -24.75 -36.95
N PHE A 377 8.76 -23.80 -36.09
CA PHE A 377 8.90 -22.39 -36.48
C PHE A 377 10.16 -22.20 -37.33
N PRO A 378 10.02 -21.79 -38.60
CA PRO A 378 11.19 -21.42 -39.39
C PRO A 378 11.84 -20.21 -38.76
N LEU A 379 12.94 -20.37 -38.02
CA LEU A 379 13.60 -19.27 -37.30
C LEU A 379 13.90 -18.09 -38.25
N GLY A 380 14.25 -18.34 -39.48
CA GLY A 380 14.47 -17.31 -40.47
C GLY A 380 13.22 -16.49 -40.81
N VAL A 381 12.01 -17.08 -40.73
CA VAL A 381 10.75 -16.34 -40.90
C VAL A 381 10.43 -15.48 -39.66
N VAL A 382 10.68 -16.02 -38.48
CA VAL A 382 10.50 -15.28 -37.22
C VAL A 382 11.45 -14.09 -37.17
N GLU A 383 12.73 -14.26 -37.56
CA GLU A 383 13.69 -13.15 -37.64
C GLU A 383 13.25 -12.10 -38.66
N GLN A 384 12.72 -12.49 -39.81
CA GLN A 384 12.18 -11.56 -40.80
C GLN A 384 10.96 -10.81 -40.28
N ILE A 385 10.06 -11.45 -39.50
CA ILE A 385 8.95 -10.74 -38.82
C ILE A 385 9.53 -9.68 -37.87
N CYS A 386 10.47 -10.05 -37.01
CA CYS A 386 11.08 -9.14 -36.06
C CYS A 386 11.83 -7.98 -36.74
N GLU A 387 12.49 -8.24 -37.87
CA GLU A 387 13.15 -7.24 -38.70
C GLU A 387 12.14 -6.26 -39.32
N ARG A 388 10.99 -6.78 -39.81
CA ARG A 388 9.89 -5.94 -40.34
C ARG A 388 9.25 -5.04 -39.29
N LEU A 389 9.29 -5.46 -38.01
CA LEU A 389 8.79 -4.76 -36.86
C LEU A 389 9.86 -3.88 -36.18
N ASP A 390 11.01 -3.66 -36.85
CA ASP A 390 12.14 -2.85 -36.35
C ASP A 390 12.63 -3.28 -34.95
N GLY A 391 12.41 -4.55 -34.51
CA GLY A 391 12.73 -5.05 -33.20
C GLY A 391 11.95 -4.37 -32.03
N LEU A 392 10.84 -3.71 -32.31
CA LEU A 392 10.02 -3.05 -31.30
C LEU A 392 9.23 -4.07 -30.46
N PRO A 393 9.45 -4.18 -29.13
CA PRO A 393 8.78 -5.19 -28.28
C PRO A 393 7.26 -5.22 -28.42
N LEU A 394 6.59 -4.10 -28.28
CA LEU A 394 5.14 -4.03 -28.37
C LEU A 394 4.63 -4.49 -29.75
N ALA A 395 5.33 -4.13 -30.83
CA ALA A 395 4.99 -4.57 -32.17
C ALA A 395 5.16 -6.08 -32.33
N ILE A 396 6.23 -6.65 -31.76
CA ILE A 396 6.50 -8.09 -31.76
C ILE A 396 5.43 -8.84 -30.96
N GLU A 397 5.03 -8.37 -29.78
CA GLU A 397 3.97 -8.96 -28.96
C GLU A 397 2.62 -8.98 -29.67
N LEU A 398 2.23 -7.87 -30.28
CA LEU A 398 0.98 -7.79 -31.06
C LEU A 398 0.99 -8.72 -32.29
N ALA A 399 2.13 -8.86 -32.95
CA ALA A 399 2.25 -9.79 -34.09
C ALA A 399 2.22 -11.26 -33.62
N ALA A 400 2.97 -11.57 -32.56
CA ALA A 400 3.03 -12.91 -31.98
C ALA A 400 1.67 -13.40 -31.46
N ALA A 401 0.83 -12.52 -30.93
CA ALA A 401 -0.51 -12.85 -30.46
C ALA A 401 -1.45 -13.38 -31.59
N ASN A 402 -1.10 -13.17 -32.85
CA ASN A 402 -1.83 -13.76 -33.98
C ASN A 402 -1.44 -15.21 -34.30
N ALA A 403 -0.41 -15.74 -33.65
CA ALA A 403 0.01 -17.14 -33.80
C ALA A 403 -1.07 -18.15 -33.36
N GLU A 404 -2.09 -17.72 -32.64
CA GLU A 404 -3.29 -18.51 -32.33
C GLU A 404 -4.04 -18.97 -33.61
N THR A 405 -4.04 -18.14 -34.65
CA THR A 405 -4.84 -18.37 -35.89
C THR A 405 -4.03 -18.37 -37.18
N MET A 406 -2.76 -17.98 -37.12
CA MET A 406 -1.90 -17.82 -38.30
C MET A 406 -0.53 -18.45 -38.05
N THR A 407 0.02 -19.06 -39.07
CA THR A 407 1.43 -19.52 -39.07
C THR A 407 2.37 -18.31 -39.15
N PRO A 408 3.62 -18.39 -38.69
CA PRO A 408 4.60 -17.31 -38.84
C PRO A 408 4.76 -16.85 -40.31
N SER A 409 4.67 -17.72 -41.27
CA SER A 409 4.74 -17.36 -42.70
C SER A 409 3.53 -16.56 -43.18
N GLU A 410 2.33 -16.83 -42.65
CA GLU A 410 1.13 -16.05 -42.94
C GLU A 410 1.18 -14.67 -42.27
N ILE A 411 1.70 -14.59 -41.02
CA ILE A 411 1.93 -13.32 -40.34
C ILE A 411 2.91 -12.45 -41.16
N LEU A 412 4.03 -13.02 -41.60
CA LEU A 412 4.99 -12.32 -42.46
C LEU A 412 4.36 -11.81 -43.74
N HIS A 413 3.60 -12.67 -44.43
CA HIS A 413 2.91 -12.30 -45.68
C HIS A 413 1.89 -11.16 -45.45
N ALA A 414 1.13 -11.19 -44.35
CA ALA A 414 0.20 -10.13 -44.00
C ALA A 414 0.92 -8.77 -43.78
N LEU A 415 2.01 -8.78 -43.02
CA LEU A 415 2.84 -7.60 -42.78
C LEU A 415 3.45 -7.04 -44.09
N GLU A 416 3.70 -7.86 -45.09
CA GLU A 416 4.18 -7.43 -46.40
C GLU A 416 3.09 -6.87 -47.30
N SER A 417 1.90 -7.46 -47.27
CA SER A 417 0.75 -7.06 -48.09
C SER A 417 0.14 -5.70 -47.71
N ASP A 418 0.06 -5.44 -46.40
CA ASP A 418 -0.51 -4.19 -45.87
C ASP A 418 0.38 -2.98 -46.12
N ARG A 419 1.72 -3.13 -46.12
CA ARG A 419 2.63 -2.04 -46.50
C ARG A 419 2.51 -1.58 -47.96
N LEU A 420 1.97 -2.38 -48.85
CA LEU A 420 1.73 -2.02 -50.24
C LEU A 420 0.49 -1.12 -50.40
N SER A 421 -0.51 -1.25 -49.52
CA SER A 421 -1.72 -0.42 -49.52
C SER A 421 -1.52 0.97 -48.91
N MET A 422 -0.56 1.17 -48.00
CA MET A 422 -0.38 2.38 -47.20
C MET A 422 0.62 3.40 -47.75
N ARG A 423 1.24 3.18 -48.90
CA ARG A 423 2.21 4.11 -49.52
C ARG A 423 1.64 5.43 -50.03
N SER A 424 0.34 5.73 -49.81
CA SER A 424 -0.37 6.84 -50.46
C SER A 424 -0.65 8.08 -49.61
N GLY A 425 -0.04 8.29 -48.44
CA GLY A 425 -0.39 9.47 -47.61
C GLY A 425 0.80 10.11 -46.86
N SER A 426 0.96 11.41 -47.13
CA SER A 426 1.68 12.49 -46.40
C SER A 426 3.07 12.26 -45.74
N ARG A 427 4.00 13.19 -46.03
CA ARG A 427 5.46 13.11 -45.76
C ARG A 427 5.94 13.72 -44.44
N SER A 428 5.14 13.91 -43.39
CA SER A 428 5.54 14.77 -42.26
C SER A 428 5.61 14.13 -40.85
N VAL A 429 5.41 12.82 -40.69
CA VAL A 429 5.56 12.12 -39.38
C VAL A 429 6.67 11.08 -39.50
N SER A 430 7.49 10.90 -38.43
CA SER A 430 8.60 9.98 -38.49
C SER A 430 8.15 8.55 -38.84
N GLN A 431 8.88 7.90 -39.72
CA GLN A 431 8.55 6.60 -40.32
C GLN A 431 8.28 5.48 -39.29
N ARG A 432 8.84 5.63 -38.06
CA ARG A 432 8.72 4.67 -36.96
C ARG A 432 7.41 4.75 -36.18
N HIS A 433 6.82 5.94 -36.02
CA HIS A 433 5.51 6.09 -35.36
C HIS A 433 4.38 5.49 -36.21
N ARG A 434 4.46 5.65 -37.52
CA ARG A 434 3.48 5.04 -38.45
C ARG A 434 3.48 3.51 -38.38
N SER A 435 4.62 2.88 -38.15
CA SER A 435 4.75 1.43 -38.07
C SER A 435 3.98 0.83 -36.86
N LEU A 436 3.95 1.54 -35.71
CA LEU A 436 3.23 1.07 -34.50
C LEU A 436 1.73 1.33 -34.60
N ASP A 437 1.32 2.54 -35.04
CA ASP A 437 -0.07 2.89 -35.24
C ASP A 437 -0.74 1.99 -36.29
N ASP A 438 -0.02 1.70 -37.38
CA ASP A 438 -0.46 0.79 -38.43
C ASP A 438 -0.64 -0.63 -37.90
N LEU A 439 0.23 -1.09 -37.00
CA LEU A 439 0.14 -2.42 -36.39
C LEU A 439 -0.99 -2.52 -35.36
N ILE A 440 -1.20 -1.47 -34.59
CA ILE A 440 -2.35 -1.39 -33.67
C ILE A 440 -3.65 -1.44 -34.48
N ALA A 441 -3.74 -0.66 -35.57
CA ALA A 441 -4.86 -0.67 -36.48
C ALA A 441 -5.10 -2.07 -37.07
N TRP A 442 -4.04 -2.73 -37.54
CA TRP A 442 -4.10 -4.09 -38.06
C TRP A 442 -4.58 -5.12 -37.03
N SER A 443 -4.13 -5.02 -35.78
CA SER A 443 -4.58 -5.90 -34.68
C SER A 443 -6.04 -5.63 -34.32
N TYR A 444 -6.44 -4.35 -34.27
CA TYR A 444 -7.79 -3.90 -34.00
C TYR A 444 -8.79 -4.36 -35.09
N GLU A 445 -8.45 -4.23 -36.38
CA GLU A 445 -9.30 -4.62 -37.51
C GLU A 445 -9.61 -6.12 -37.55
N ARG A 446 -8.78 -6.94 -36.87
CA ARG A 446 -8.97 -8.39 -36.74
C ARG A 446 -9.78 -8.83 -35.51
N LEU A 447 -10.21 -7.88 -34.71
CA LEU A 447 -11.18 -8.13 -33.66
C LEU A 447 -12.58 -8.23 -34.27
N ASP A 448 -13.43 -9.05 -33.67
CA ASP A 448 -14.86 -8.98 -34.00
C ASP A 448 -15.46 -7.65 -33.54
N PRO A 449 -16.62 -7.24 -34.10
CA PRO A 449 -17.20 -5.91 -33.82
C PRO A 449 -17.51 -5.67 -32.33
N THR A 450 -17.88 -6.71 -31.57
CA THR A 450 -18.17 -6.61 -30.13
C THR A 450 -16.87 -6.35 -29.36
N THR A 451 -15.81 -7.09 -29.67
CA THR A 451 -14.50 -6.90 -29.03
C THR A 451 -13.88 -5.55 -29.40
N GLN A 452 -14.07 -5.05 -30.63
CA GLN A 452 -13.64 -3.70 -31.04
C GLN A 452 -14.30 -2.64 -30.17
N ARG A 453 -15.61 -2.72 -30.00
CA ARG A 453 -16.37 -1.76 -29.19
C ARG A 453 -15.98 -1.79 -27.72
N VAL A 454 -15.77 -2.98 -27.14
CA VAL A 454 -15.28 -3.10 -25.76
C VAL A 454 -13.88 -2.51 -25.62
N PHE A 455 -12.98 -2.75 -26.58
CA PHE A 455 -11.63 -2.17 -26.59
C PHE A 455 -11.67 -0.63 -26.61
N GLU A 456 -12.51 -0.04 -27.44
CA GLU A 456 -12.71 1.42 -27.53
C GLU A 456 -13.19 1.99 -26.18
N ARG A 457 -14.22 1.37 -25.59
CA ARG A 457 -14.85 1.81 -24.33
C ARG A 457 -13.93 1.63 -23.12
N LEU A 458 -13.06 0.62 -23.13
CA LEU A 458 -12.07 0.42 -22.06
C LEU A 458 -11.08 1.58 -21.92
N SER A 459 -10.92 2.39 -22.96
CA SER A 459 -10.03 3.57 -22.92
C SER A 459 -10.42 4.64 -21.89
N ILE A 460 -11.67 4.56 -21.36
CA ILE A 460 -12.18 5.49 -20.35
C ILE A 460 -11.49 5.32 -19.00
N PHE A 461 -11.12 4.08 -18.63
CA PHE A 461 -10.57 3.79 -17.32
C PHE A 461 -9.16 4.33 -17.14
N VAL A 462 -8.92 4.92 -15.96
CA VAL A 462 -7.61 5.41 -15.52
C VAL A 462 -7.01 4.39 -14.57
N GLY A 463 -5.77 3.97 -14.80
CA GLY A 463 -5.13 2.93 -13.97
C GLY A 463 -5.78 1.54 -14.09
N GLY A 464 -6.69 1.33 -15.07
CA GLY A 464 -7.38 0.08 -15.32
C GLY A 464 -8.70 -0.09 -14.58
N CYS A 465 -9.30 -1.30 -14.67
CA CYS A 465 -10.62 -1.61 -14.10
C CYS A 465 -10.73 -3.07 -13.65
N THR A 466 -11.74 -3.35 -12.82
CA THR A 466 -12.19 -4.72 -12.54
C THR A 466 -13.06 -5.27 -13.66
N ALA A 467 -13.33 -6.59 -13.65
CA ALA A 467 -14.27 -7.17 -14.62
C ALA A 467 -15.67 -6.58 -14.48
N GLU A 468 -16.14 -6.37 -13.25
CA GLU A 468 -17.46 -5.81 -12.94
C GLU A 468 -17.60 -4.38 -13.46
N ALA A 469 -16.60 -3.54 -13.23
CA ALA A 469 -16.57 -2.18 -13.77
C ALA A 469 -16.58 -2.20 -15.30
N ALA A 470 -15.78 -3.06 -15.94
CA ALA A 470 -15.76 -3.19 -17.38
C ALA A 470 -17.14 -3.65 -17.94
N GLU A 471 -17.80 -4.62 -17.30
CA GLU A 471 -19.12 -5.09 -17.68
C GLU A 471 -20.19 -3.99 -17.65
N SER A 472 -20.18 -3.20 -16.58
CA SER A 472 -21.16 -2.12 -16.41
C SER A 472 -20.89 -0.91 -17.33
N VAL A 473 -19.63 -0.57 -17.55
CA VAL A 473 -19.25 0.63 -18.33
C VAL A 473 -19.18 0.34 -19.81
N CYS A 474 -18.60 -0.81 -20.20
CA CYS A 474 -18.45 -1.18 -21.61
C CYS A 474 -19.69 -1.89 -22.17
N GLY A 475 -20.57 -2.43 -21.30
CA GLY A 475 -21.84 -3.04 -21.68
C GLY A 475 -22.93 -2.00 -21.98
N ASP A 476 -23.90 -2.39 -22.82
CA ASP A 476 -25.13 -1.66 -23.10
C ASP A 476 -26.20 -2.60 -23.68
N GLU A 477 -27.27 -2.06 -24.26
CA GLU A 477 -28.33 -2.85 -24.91
C GLU A 477 -27.83 -3.72 -26.08
N THR A 478 -26.63 -3.42 -26.62
CA THR A 478 -26.05 -4.08 -27.80
C THR A 478 -24.88 -5.02 -27.45
N VAL A 479 -24.30 -4.89 -26.28
CA VAL A 479 -23.18 -5.71 -25.77
C VAL A 479 -23.48 -6.08 -24.32
N ASP A 480 -23.78 -7.34 -24.07
CA ASP A 480 -24.10 -7.81 -22.74
C ASP A 480 -22.84 -8.13 -21.89
N ALA A 481 -23.01 -8.33 -20.57
CA ALA A 481 -21.91 -8.60 -19.63
C ALA A 481 -21.11 -9.86 -19.98
N VAL A 482 -21.74 -10.89 -20.57
CA VAL A 482 -21.07 -12.13 -20.97
C VAL A 482 -20.17 -11.87 -22.17
N GLU A 483 -20.64 -11.06 -23.12
CA GLU A 483 -19.88 -10.61 -24.29
C GLU A 483 -18.68 -9.74 -23.86
N VAL A 484 -18.87 -8.81 -22.90
CA VAL A 484 -17.76 -8.01 -22.35
C VAL A 484 -16.68 -8.92 -21.73
N ARG A 485 -17.06 -9.92 -20.91
CA ARG A 485 -16.11 -10.90 -20.37
C ARG A 485 -15.40 -11.70 -21.46
N GLY A 486 -16.10 -12.06 -22.51
CA GLY A 486 -15.54 -12.71 -23.68
C GLY A 486 -14.50 -11.82 -24.39
N ALA A 487 -14.85 -10.55 -24.59
CA ALA A 487 -13.98 -9.55 -25.18
C ALA A 487 -12.73 -9.29 -24.34
N LEU A 488 -12.84 -9.15 -23.00
CA LEU A 488 -11.71 -9.00 -22.11
C LEU A 488 -10.70 -10.16 -22.26
N ARG A 489 -11.18 -11.41 -22.27
CA ARG A 489 -10.33 -12.58 -22.48
C ARG A 489 -9.64 -12.56 -23.85
N THR A 490 -10.36 -12.16 -24.90
CA THR A 490 -9.81 -12.04 -26.24
C THR A 490 -8.74 -10.94 -26.30
N LEU A 491 -9.00 -9.77 -25.70
CA LEU A 491 -8.05 -8.67 -25.66
C LEU A 491 -6.77 -9.02 -24.88
N VAL A 492 -6.89 -9.77 -23.76
CA VAL A 492 -5.72 -10.31 -23.03
C VAL A 492 -4.91 -11.26 -23.91
N ARG A 493 -5.55 -12.24 -24.55
CA ARG A 493 -4.84 -13.17 -25.46
C ARG A 493 -4.15 -12.46 -26.62
N LYS A 494 -4.75 -11.38 -27.12
CA LYS A 494 -4.18 -10.57 -28.20
C LYS A 494 -3.19 -9.50 -27.72
N SER A 495 -2.79 -9.53 -26.47
CA SER A 495 -1.83 -8.57 -25.85
C SER A 495 -2.26 -7.09 -26.01
N MET A 496 -3.55 -6.83 -26.14
CA MET A 496 -4.11 -5.48 -26.24
C MET A 496 -4.47 -4.89 -24.87
N ILE A 497 -4.64 -5.75 -23.86
CA ILE A 497 -4.73 -5.40 -22.44
C ILE A 497 -3.92 -6.41 -21.61
N THR A 498 -3.52 -6.01 -20.42
CA THR A 498 -2.81 -6.86 -19.45
C THR A 498 -3.65 -7.12 -18.21
N THR A 499 -3.28 -8.13 -17.41
CA THR A 499 -3.97 -8.46 -16.17
C THR A 499 -3.03 -8.41 -14.98
N ASP A 500 -3.49 -7.81 -13.88
CA ASP A 500 -2.87 -7.90 -12.57
C ASP A 500 -3.77 -8.70 -11.62
N ARG A 501 -3.20 -9.69 -10.90
CA ARG A 501 -3.91 -10.59 -9.98
C ARG A 501 -3.37 -10.52 -8.55
N THR A 502 -2.59 -9.49 -8.22
CA THR A 502 -1.81 -9.45 -6.97
C THR A 502 -2.62 -9.13 -5.72
N ALA A 503 -3.85 -8.63 -5.81
CA ALA A 503 -4.64 -8.18 -4.64
C ALA A 503 -6.04 -8.81 -4.54
N GLY A 504 -6.14 -10.10 -4.82
CA GLY A 504 -7.39 -10.85 -4.62
C GLY A 504 -8.46 -10.64 -5.68
N SER A 505 -8.32 -9.67 -6.59
CA SER A 505 -9.18 -9.46 -7.75
C SER A 505 -8.35 -9.27 -9.02
N THR A 506 -8.89 -9.71 -10.17
CA THR A 506 -8.23 -9.49 -11.46
C THR A 506 -8.50 -8.06 -11.93
N ARG A 507 -7.43 -7.28 -12.17
CA ARG A 507 -7.50 -5.95 -12.76
C ARG A 507 -7.02 -5.98 -14.20
N PHE A 508 -7.74 -5.33 -15.09
CA PHE A 508 -7.41 -5.18 -16.50
C PHE A 508 -6.83 -3.80 -16.75
N THR A 509 -5.68 -3.74 -17.40
CA THR A 509 -5.01 -2.47 -17.73
C THR A 509 -4.66 -2.43 -19.20
N MET A 510 -4.71 -1.23 -19.78
CA MET A 510 -4.37 -0.98 -21.17
C MET A 510 -3.14 -0.09 -21.25
N LEU A 511 -2.17 -0.47 -22.07
CA LEU A 511 -0.98 0.35 -22.31
C LEU A 511 -1.39 1.68 -22.97
N GLU A 512 -0.72 2.78 -22.60
CA GLU A 512 -1.08 4.12 -23.03
C GLU A 512 -1.16 4.29 -24.55
N THR A 513 -0.22 3.71 -25.27
CA THR A 513 -0.25 3.76 -26.75
C THR A 513 -1.53 3.13 -27.33
N LEU A 514 -1.97 2.01 -26.75
CA LEU A 514 -3.22 1.33 -27.11
C LEU A 514 -4.44 2.13 -26.64
N ARG A 515 -4.37 2.73 -25.44
CA ARG A 515 -5.44 3.56 -24.88
C ARG A 515 -5.67 4.81 -25.72
N GLY A 516 -4.60 5.48 -26.14
CA GLY A 516 -4.70 6.64 -27.05
C GLY A 516 -5.37 6.29 -28.38
N TYR A 517 -5.01 5.15 -28.98
CA TYR A 517 -5.64 4.66 -30.18
C TYR A 517 -7.15 4.35 -29.96
N ALA A 518 -7.46 3.61 -28.87
CA ALA A 518 -8.83 3.24 -28.52
C ALA A 518 -9.72 4.47 -28.24
N ARG A 519 -9.18 5.48 -27.53
CA ARG A 519 -9.87 6.74 -27.24
C ARG A 519 -10.19 7.53 -28.52
N ASN A 520 -9.22 7.64 -29.43
CA ASN A 520 -9.46 8.30 -30.72
C ASN A 520 -10.57 7.60 -31.51
N ARG A 521 -10.58 6.25 -31.53
CA ARG A 521 -11.64 5.47 -32.18
C ARG A 521 -13.00 5.68 -31.52
N CYS A 522 -13.07 5.66 -30.18
CA CYS A 522 -14.29 5.92 -29.42
C CYS A 522 -14.87 7.30 -29.72
N THR A 523 -14.00 8.31 -29.84
CA THR A 523 -14.38 9.69 -30.21
C THR A 523 -14.87 9.77 -31.64
N ASP A 524 -14.19 9.16 -32.61
CA ASP A 524 -14.57 9.13 -34.00
C ASP A 524 -15.96 8.50 -34.22
N LEU A 525 -16.34 7.53 -33.39
CA LEU A 525 -17.65 6.88 -33.42
C LEU A 525 -18.74 7.62 -32.64
N GLY A 526 -18.38 8.67 -31.89
CA GLY A 526 -19.31 9.45 -31.07
C GLY A 526 -19.82 8.73 -29.82
N GLU A 527 -19.13 7.64 -29.35
CA GLU A 527 -19.54 6.86 -28.20
C GLU A 527 -18.95 7.37 -26.85
N ASN A 528 -18.09 8.38 -26.90
CA ASN A 528 -17.33 8.88 -25.76
C ASN A 528 -18.26 9.34 -24.63
N THR A 529 -19.22 10.22 -24.90
CA THR A 529 -20.13 10.80 -23.88
C THR A 529 -20.97 9.74 -23.17
N ALA A 530 -21.53 8.78 -23.90
CA ALA A 530 -22.32 7.71 -23.27
C ALA A 530 -21.47 6.78 -22.42
N THR A 531 -20.21 6.56 -22.79
CA THR A 531 -19.27 5.74 -22.02
C THR A 531 -18.82 6.47 -20.74
N GLU A 532 -18.56 7.77 -20.83
CA GLU A 532 -18.24 8.64 -19.71
C GLU A 532 -19.38 8.71 -18.70
N GLU A 533 -20.62 8.81 -19.14
CA GLU A 533 -21.80 8.80 -18.27
C GLU A 533 -21.92 7.46 -17.53
N ARG A 534 -21.80 6.32 -18.23
CA ARG A 534 -21.85 5.00 -17.57
C ARG A 534 -20.72 4.83 -16.57
N HIS A 535 -19.52 5.29 -16.89
CA HIS A 535 -18.37 5.29 -15.98
C HIS A 535 -18.67 6.11 -14.72
N ALA A 536 -19.15 7.33 -14.85
CA ALA A 536 -19.44 8.19 -13.71
C ALA A 536 -20.53 7.60 -12.80
N ARG A 537 -21.60 7.06 -13.37
CA ARG A 537 -22.67 6.42 -12.60
C ARG A 537 -22.23 5.13 -11.91
N TRP A 538 -21.39 4.33 -12.57
CA TRP A 538 -20.81 3.15 -11.95
C TRP A 538 -19.97 3.51 -10.72
N TYR A 539 -19.07 4.50 -10.85
CA TYR A 539 -18.20 4.90 -9.73
C TYR A 539 -18.97 5.64 -8.62
N ALA A 540 -20.09 6.29 -8.93
CA ALA A 540 -21.01 6.79 -7.90
C ALA A 540 -21.59 5.63 -7.06
N SER A 541 -22.12 4.58 -7.70
CA SER A 541 -22.61 3.39 -6.99
C SER A 541 -21.50 2.65 -6.23
N PHE A 542 -20.31 2.53 -6.83
CA PHE A 542 -19.14 1.95 -6.17
C PHE A 542 -18.74 2.71 -4.90
N SER A 543 -18.80 4.04 -4.90
CA SER A 543 -18.52 4.87 -3.72
C SER A 543 -19.50 4.59 -2.57
N GLU A 544 -20.78 4.38 -2.88
CA GLU A 544 -21.81 4.00 -1.89
C GLU A 544 -21.55 2.60 -1.31
N GLU A 545 -21.13 1.65 -2.15
CA GLU A 545 -20.72 0.31 -1.70
C GLU A 545 -19.49 0.37 -0.80
N VAL A 546 -18.48 1.17 -1.18
CA VAL A 546 -17.27 1.43 -0.37
C VAL A 546 -17.66 1.99 1.00
N PHE A 547 -18.52 3.01 1.04
CA PHE A 547 -18.97 3.60 2.30
C PHE A 547 -19.61 2.55 3.23
N SER A 548 -20.48 1.71 2.69
CA SER A 548 -21.11 0.61 3.45
C SER A 548 -20.07 -0.43 3.90
N GLY A 549 -19.14 -0.79 3.01
CA GLY A 549 -18.11 -1.78 3.26
C GLY A 549 -17.06 -1.33 4.30
N LEU A 550 -16.73 -0.05 4.33
CA LEU A 550 -15.82 0.55 5.32
C LEU A 550 -16.40 0.53 6.74
N SER A 551 -17.72 0.31 6.90
CA SER A 551 -18.40 0.11 8.18
C SER A 551 -18.65 -1.37 8.50
N SER A 552 -17.85 -2.29 7.96
CA SER A 552 -17.98 -3.74 8.12
C SER A 552 -16.65 -4.39 8.51
N PRO A 553 -16.63 -5.67 8.93
CA PRO A 553 -15.39 -6.41 9.19
C PRO A 553 -14.45 -6.54 7.96
N ALA A 554 -14.95 -6.26 6.76
CA ALA A 554 -14.19 -6.26 5.51
C ALA A 554 -13.56 -4.88 5.19
N GLU A 555 -13.52 -3.93 6.15
CA GLU A 555 -13.08 -2.54 5.91
C GLU A 555 -11.71 -2.44 5.24
N ALA A 556 -10.74 -3.29 5.61
CA ALA A 556 -9.40 -3.28 5.00
C ALA A 556 -9.44 -3.57 3.49
N GLN A 557 -10.31 -4.49 3.07
CA GLN A 557 -10.51 -4.83 1.66
C GLN A 557 -11.15 -3.67 0.91
N TRP A 558 -12.17 -3.04 1.50
CA TRP A 558 -12.87 -1.91 0.91
C TRP A 558 -12.00 -0.65 0.83
N LEU A 559 -11.19 -0.37 1.86
CA LEU A 559 -10.23 0.73 1.80
C LEU A 559 -9.18 0.51 0.69
N THR A 560 -8.66 -0.71 0.59
CA THR A 560 -7.73 -1.07 -0.49
C THR A 560 -8.39 -0.91 -1.86
N ALA A 561 -9.63 -1.35 -2.02
CA ALA A 561 -10.39 -1.20 -3.27
C ALA A 561 -10.61 0.28 -3.61
N ALA A 562 -11.04 1.10 -2.64
CA ALA A 562 -11.26 2.53 -2.83
C ALA A 562 -9.99 3.28 -3.26
N ILE A 563 -8.87 3.01 -2.58
CA ILE A 563 -7.58 3.65 -2.92
C ILE A 563 -7.13 3.29 -4.33
N ARG A 564 -7.37 2.07 -4.78
CA ARG A 564 -7.04 1.63 -6.16
C ARG A 564 -7.91 2.29 -7.22
N GLU A 565 -9.12 2.71 -6.87
CA GLU A 565 -10.07 3.33 -7.79
C GLU A 565 -10.11 4.86 -7.67
N LEU A 566 -9.26 5.50 -6.87
CA LEU A 566 -9.26 6.96 -6.67
C LEU A 566 -9.19 7.75 -7.98
N GLU A 567 -8.37 7.32 -8.94
CA GLU A 567 -8.24 8.00 -10.24
C GLU A 567 -9.53 7.88 -11.08
N ASN A 568 -10.21 6.76 -11.00
CA ASN A 568 -11.51 6.57 -11.65
C ASN A 568 -12.62 7.36 -10.94
N LEU A 569 -12.59 7.43 -9.59
CA LEU A 569 -13.52 8.25 -8.79
C LEU A 569 -13.32 9.76 -9.10
N GLU A 570 -12.08 10.22 -9.16
CA GLU A 570 -11.74 11.59 -9.53
C GLU A 570 -12.22 11.95 -10.95
N ARG A 571 -12.02 11.03 -11.89
CA ARG A 571 -12.52 11.18 -13.26
C ARG A 571 -14.05 11.25 -13.30
N ALA A 572 -14.73 10.39 -12.53
CA ALA A 572 -16.18 10.40 -12.40
C ALA A 572 -16.70 11.72 -11.82
N ALA A 573 -16.04 12.24 -10.78
CA ALA A 573 -16.38 13.53 -10.18
C ALA A 573 -16.16 14.70 -11.16
N THR A 574 -15.03 14.70 -11.88
CA THR A 574 -14.72 15.72 -12.88
C THR A 574 -15.75 15.75 -14.01
N TRP A 575 -16.15 14.57 -14.50
CA TRP A 575 -17.21 14.47 -15.51
C TRP A 575 -18.55 14.98 -14.95
N ALA A 576 -18.94 14.55 -13.76
CA ALA A 576 -20.20 14.96 -13.13
C ALA A 576 -20.23 16.49 -12.87
N ALA A 577 -19.12 17.08 -12.43
CA ALA A 577 -18.99 18.52 -12.25
C ALA A 577 -19.14 19.29 -13.57
N SER A 578 -18.51 18.80 -14.65
CA SER A 578 -18.55 19.48 -15.95
C SER A 578 -19.91 19.36 -16.69
N HIS A 579 -20.73 18.37 -16.28
CA HIS A 579 -22.07 18.15 -16.86
C HIS A 579 -23.21 18.55 -15.92
N GLU A 580 -22.92 19.16 -14.79
CA GLU A 580 -23.90 19.58 -13.78
C GLU A 580 -24.76 18.42 -13.25
N GLU A 581 -24.20 17.18 -13.27
CA GLU A 581 -24.81 15.95 -12.71
C GLU A 581 -24.57 15.89 -11.20
N PHE A 582 -25.25 16.78 -10.46
CA PHE A 582 -24.97 17.02 -9.04
C PHE A 582 -25.23 15.81 -8.15
N ASP A 583 -26.24 14.99 -8.46
CA ASP A 583 -26.52 13.76 -7.70
C ASP A 583 -25.40 12.74 -7.85
N VAL A 584 -24.87 12.57 -9.08
CA VAL A 584 -23.71 11.70 -9.35
C VAL A 584 -22.47 12.22 -8.61
N LEU A 585 -22.22 13.54 -8.71
CA LEU A 585 -21.11 14.19 -8.02
C LEU A 585 -21.20 13.96 -6.49
N ALA A 586 -22.39 14.09 -5.92
CA ALA A 586 -22.64 13.85 -4.50
C ALA A 586 -22.37 12.39 -4.09
N SER A 587 -22.89 11.42 -4.84
CA SER A 587 -22.69 9.98 -4.53
C SER A 587 -21.20 9.59 -4.58
N VAL A 588 -20.41 10.14 -5.50
CA VAL A 588 -18.97 9.89 -5.56
C VAL A 588 -18.24 10.35 -4.28
N ALA A 589 -18.77 11.33 -3.56
CA ALA A 589 -18.15 11.88 -2.35
C ALA A 589 -18.40 11.09 -1.06
N VAL A 590 -19.43 10.24 -1.03
CA VAL A 590 -19.94 9.64 0.21
C VAL A 590 -18.85 8.88 0.99
N CYS A 591 -17.89 8.23 0.31
CA CYS A 591 -16.80 7.51 0.95
C CYS A 591 -15.61 8.40 1.38
N LEU A 592 -15.52 9.65 0.89
CA LEU A 592 -14.35 10.51 1.08
C LEU A 592 -14.04 10.83 2.55
N PRO A 593 -15.00 11.24 3.40
CA PRO A 593 -14.72 11.54 4.80
C PRO A 593 -14.07 10.35 5.50
N THR A 594 -14.58 9.15 5.25
CA THR A 594 -14.09 7.91 5.86
C THR A 594 -12.69 7.53 5.37
N ILE A 595 -12.40 7.74 4.08
CA ILE A 595 -11.05 7.53 3.55
C ILE A 595 -10.08 8.52 4.18
N LEU A 596 -10.46 9.79 4.29
CA LEU A 596 -9.61 10.86 4.86
C LEU A 596 -9.32 10.68 6.35
N GLU A 597 -10.28 10.17 7.12
CA GLU A 597 -10.04 9.80 8.51
C GLU A 597 -8.94 8.74 8.65
N SER A 598 -8.91 7.76 7.76
CA SER A 598 -7.92 6.68 7.80
C SER A 598 -6.59 7.09 7.18
N LYS A 599 -6.63 7.75 6.04
CA LYS A 599 -5.48 8.11 5.22
C LYS A 599 -5.78 9.39 4.43
N SER A 600 -4.81 10.26 4.28
CA SER A 600 -4.96 11.48 3.47
C SER A 600 -4.30 11.28 2.09
N PRO A 601 -5.01 10.67 1.10
CA PRO A 601 -4.45 10.51 -0.23
C PRO A 601 -4.29 11.90 -0.88
N PRO A 602 -3.13 12.18 -1.46
CA PRO A 602 -2.92 13.44 -2.17
C PRO A 602 -3.81 13.50 -3.43
N GLY A 603 -4.10 14.71 -3.92
CA GLY A 603 -5.03 14.91 -5.05
C GLY A 603 -6.49 15.11 -4.63
N ILE A 604 -6.95 14.49 -3.55
CA ILE A 604 -8.34 14.63 -3.06
C ILE A 604 -8.71 16.09 -2.78
N ALA A 605 -7.77 16.92 -2.34
CA ALA A 605 -8.04 18.33 -2.04
C ALA A 605 -8.53 19.11 -3.27
N ALA A 606 -7.87 18.95 -4.43
CA ALA A 606 -8.26 19.61 -5.66
C ALA A 606 -9.64 19.14 -6.13
N TRP A 607 -9.94 17.86 -6.02
CA TRP A 607 -11.23 17.29 -6.32
C TRP A 607 -12.33 17.86 -5.40
N ILE A 608 -12.09 17.96 -4.08
CA ILE A 608 -13.02 18.56 -3.12
C ILE A 608 -13.27 20.05 -3.48
N GLU A 609 -12.22 20.81 -3.77
CA GLU A 609 -12.31 22.21 -4.16
C GLU A 609 -13.14 22.39 -5.45
N LEU A 610 -12.90 21.55 -6.45
CA LEU A 610 -13.68 21.54 -7.70
C LEU A 610 -15.18 21.29 -7.40
N ALA A 611 -15.48 20.24 -6.64
CA ALA A 611 -16.86 19.89 -6.32
C ALA A 611 -17.57 21.00 -5.55
N LEU A 612 -16.92 21.59 -4.56
CA LEU A 612 -17.47 22.72 -3.78
C LEU A 612 -17.66 23.98 -4.59
N SER A 613 -16.90 24.19 -5.65
CA SER A 613 -17.08 25.33 -6.57
C SER A 613 -18.29 25.20 -7.47
N VAL A 614 -18.75 23.97 -7.75
CA VAL A 614 -19.81 23.68 -8.73
C VAL A 614 -21.12 23.30 -8.05
N LEU A 615 -21.09 22.53 -6.95
CA LEU A 615 -22.30 22.10 -6.24
C LEU A 615 -23.10 23.30 -5.70
N PRO A 616 -24.43 23.35 -5.94
CA PRO A 616 -25.28 24.36 -5.36
C PRO A 616 -25.18 24.41 -3.83
N PRO A 617 -25.27 25.59 -3.21
CA PRO A 617 -25.12 25.73 -1.74
C PRO A 617 -26.15 24.93 -0.94
N ASP A 618 -27.30 24.64 -1.52
CA ASP A 618 -28.42 23.91 -0.91
C ASP A 618 -28.47 22.43 -1.32
N HIS A 619 -27.49 21.94 -2.07
CA HIS A 619 -27.45 20.53 -2.47
C HIS A 619 -27.02 19.65 -1.29
N PRO A 620 -27.78 18.57 -0.96
CA PRO A 620 -27.48 17.71 0.21
C PRO A 620 -26.08 17.11 0.20
N GLY A 621 -25.60 16.67 -0.95
CA GLY A 621 -24.28 16.07 -1.10
C GLY A 621 -23.10 17.02 -0.90
N ARG A 622 -23.35 18.35 -0.86
CA ARG A 622 -22.32 19.35 -0.54
C ARG A 622 -21.72 19.12 0.84
N PHE A 623 -22.53 18.58 1.75
CA PHE A 623 -22.11 18.32 3.12
C PHE A 623 -20.92 17.36 3.21
N ASP A 624 -20.94 16.23 2.51
CA ASP A 624 -19.86 15.24 2.54
C ASP A 624 -18.54 15.86 2.04
N TYR A 625 -18.59 16.72 1.02
CA TYR A 625 -17.42 17.49 0.57
C TYR A 625 -16.94 18.52 1.61
N CYS A 626 -17.85 19.25 2.25
CA CYS A 626 -17.48 20.18 3.31
C CYS A 626 -16.89 19.45 4.51
N PHE A 627 -17.43 18.29 4.87
CA PHE A 627 -16.93 17.47 5.94
C PHE A 627 -15.51 16.95 5.63
N ALA A 628 -15.29 16.45 4.42
CA ALA A 628 -13.98 16.05 3.92
C ALA A 628 -12.98 17.23 3.92
N ALA A 629 -13.41 18.42 3.48
CA ALA A 629 -12.60 19.65 3.54
C ALA A 629 -12.27 20.05 4.98
N GLY A 630 -13.20 19.85 5.91
CA GLY A 630 -13.01 20.08 7.34
C GLY A 630 -11.89 19.21 7.92
N TYR A 631 -11.86 17.93 7.60
CA TYR A 631 -10.76 17.04 7.99
C TYR A 631 -9.40 17.51 7.45
N LEU A 632 -9.32 17.86 6.17
CA LEU A 632 -8.09 18.38 5.57
C LEU A 632 -7.61 19.67 6.27
N THR A 633 -8.55 20.49 6.71
CA THR A 633 -8.24 21.77 7.41
C THR A 633 -7.72 21.51 8.82
N ILE A 634 -8.31 20.53 9.55
CA ILE A 634 -7.81 20.07 10.86
C ILE A 634 -6.37 19.54 10.72
N PHE A 635 -6.10 18.67 9.74
CA PHE A 635 -4.77 18.09 9.57
C PHE A 635 -3.69 19.15 9.25
N ARG A 636 -4.11 20.28 8.69
CA ARG A 636 -3.22 21.46 8.49
C ARG A 636 -3.02 22.30 9.76
N GLY A 637 -3.76 22.03 10.84
CA GLY A 637 -3.69 22.77 12.10
C GLY A 637 -4.66 23.95 12.22
N ASP A 638 -5.54 24.17 11.24
CA ASP A 638 -6.55 25.25 11.28
C ASP A 638 -7.90 24.73 11.78
N LEU A 639 -8.01 24.57 13.10
CA LEU A 639 -9.23 24.10 13.76
C LEU A 639 -10.42 25.08 13.59
N HIS A 640 -10.19 26.39 13.60
CA HIS A 640 -11.24 27.38 13.43
C HIS A 640 -11.73 27.47 11.98
N GLY A 641 -10.83 27.35 11.02
CA GLY A 641 -11.16 27.28 9.60
C GLY A 641 -12.00 26.05 9.29
N SER A 642 -11.71 24.90 9.93
CA SER A 642 -12.46 23.67 9.71
C SER A 642 -13.93 23.81 10.12
N GLN A 643 -14.20 24.40 11.27
CA GLN A 643 -15.58 24.68 11.71
C GLN A 643 -16.31 25.57 10.72
N THR A 644 -15.66 26.64 10.24
CA THR A 644 -16.25 27.57 9.26
C THR A 644 -16.65 26.86 7.96
N VAL A 645 -15.82 25.95 7.47
CA VAL A 645 -16.07 25.15 6.24
C VAL A 645 -17.27 24.23 6.45
N ILE A 646 -17.37 23.58 7.61
CA ILE A 646 -18.47 22.68 7.92
C ILE A 646 -19.78 23.44 8.14
N ASP A 647 -19.75 24.55 8.85
CA ASP A 647 -20.94 25.39 9.04
C ASP A 647 -21.48 25.92 7.69
N ALA A 648 -20.59 26.25 6.76
CA ALA A 648 -20.98 26.62 5.41
C ALA A 648 -21.65 25.46 4.63
N GLY A 649 -21.20 24.23 4.83
CA GLY A 649 -21.82 23.04 4.26
C GLY A 649 -23.18 22.72 4.86
N ILE A 650 -23.37 23.02 6.13
CA ILE A 650 -24.60 22.75 6.88
C ILE A 650 -25.70 23.79 6.55
N ALA A 651 -25.33 25.05 6.26
CA ALA A 651 -26.27 26.15 6.09
C ALA A 651 -27.32 25.92 5.00
N GLY A 652 -27.08 25.03 4.02
CA GLY A 652 -27.97 24.66 2.93
C GLY A 652 -28.67 23.30 3.07
N LEU A 653 -28.33 22.53 4.11
CA LEU A 653 -28.86 21.18 4.25
C LEU A 653 -30.31 21.15 4.70
N ALA A 654 -31.09 20.21 4.13
CA ALA A 654 -32.36 19.80 4.72
C ALA A 654 -32.12 19.30 6.15
N ASP A 655 -33.08 19.58 7.05
CA ASP A 655 -33.02 19.21 8.48
C ASP A 655 -33.21 17.69 8.65
N THR A 656 -32.20 16.91 8.15
CA THR A 656 -32.16 15.46 8.27
C THR A 656 -31.47 15.04 9.56
N GLU A 657 -31.88 13.92 10.15
CA GLU A 657 -31.24 13.38 11.36
C GLU A 657 -29.74 13.12 11.15
N ARG A 658 -29.35 12.57 9.98
CA ARG A 658 -27.93 12.36 9.65
C ARG A 658 -27.16 13.67 9.67
N ALA A 659 -27.68 14.73 9.04
CA ALA A 659 -27.00 16.03 8.98
C ALA A 659 -26.84 16.66 10.37
N LYS A 660 -27.85 16.53 11.24
CA LYS A 660 -27.75 17.00 12.63
C LYS A 660 -26.66 16.26 13.39
N VAL A 661 -26.68 14.92 13.32
CA VAL A 661 -25.70 14.06 13.99
C VAL A 661 -24.27 14.39 13.53
N MET A 662 -24.05 14.52 12.23
CA MET A 662 -22.75 14.83 11.69
C MET A 662 -22.26 16.23 12.13
N ARG A 663 -23.14 17.22 12.10
CA ARG A 663 -22.82 18.59 12.60
C ARG A 663 -22.44 18.59 14.08
N ASP A 664 -23.31 17.96 14.91
CA ASP A 664 -23.14 17.99 16.35
C ASP A 664 -21.93 17.14 16.76
N GLY A 665 -21.72 16.00 16.09
CA GLY A 665 -20.54 15.18 16.28
C GLY A 665 -19.23 15.91 15.91
N PHE A 666 -19.21 16.60 14.77
CA PHE A 666 -18.00 17.35 14.42
C PHE A 666 -17.71 18.53 15.37
N ARG A 667 -18.78 19.20 15.84
CA ARG A 667 -18.65 20.24 16.88
C ARG A 667 -17.99 19.69 18.15
N LEU A 668 -18.34 18.46 18.55
CA LEU A 668 -17.79 17.80 19.72
C LEU A 668 -16.33 17.38 19.52
N ILE A 669 -16.00 16.84 18.35
CA ILE A 669 -14.59 16.56 17.99
C ILE A 669 -13.76 17.86 18.05
N ALA A 670 -14.25 18.94 17.46
CA ALA A 670 -13.57 20.22 17.54
C ALA A 670 -13.45 20.74 18.99
N ALA A 671 -14.52 20.61 19.80
CA ALA A 671 -14.50 20.96 21.22
C ALA A 671 -13.44 20.17 22.00
N PHE A 672 -13.28 18.87 21.73
CA PHE A 672 -12.24 18.05 22.35
C PHE A 672 -10.84 18.60 22.03
N PHE A 673 -10.54 18.89 20.75
CA PHE A 673 -9.23 19.46 20.36
C PHE A 673 -9.00 20.88 20.87
N LEU A 674 -10.07 21.64 21.15
CA LEU A 674 -9.99 22.98 21.74
C LEU A 674 -9.99 22.95 23.28
N GLY A 675 -10.13 21.78 23.89
CA GLY A 675 -10.10 21.60 25.35
C GLY A 675 -11.42 21.90 26.08
N ASP A 676 -12.53 22.02 25.38
CA ASP A 676 -13.86 22.17 25.98
C ASP A 676 -14.41 20.81 26.42
N MET A 677 -13.79 20.25 27.48
CA MET A 677 -14.13 18.94 28.01
C MET A 677 -15.56 18.90 28.57
N ASP A 678 -16.08 20.02 29.08
CA ASP A 678 -17.44 20.10 29.61
C ASP A 678 -18.49 19.86 28.52
N ALA A 679 -18.30 20.45 27.33
CA ALA A 679 -19.18 20.22 26.19
C ALA A 679 -19.10 18.76 25.68
N VAL A 680 -17.90 18.17 25.63
CA VAL A 680 -17.70 16.76 25.23
C VAL A 680 -18.42 15.82 26.19
N ILE A 681 -18.26 16.01 27.51
CA ILE A 681 -18.90 15.18 28.54
C ILE A 681 -20.43 15.32 28.53
N ALA A 682 -20.94 16.53 28.25
CA ALA A 682 -22.37 16.78 28.27
C ALA A 682 -23.13 16.11 27.10
N ASP A 683 -22.58 16.17 25.89
CA ASP A 683 -23.35 15.92 24.67
C ASP A 683 -22.89 14.63 23.93
N SER A 684 -21.66 14.11 24.16
CA SER A 684 -21.10 13.02 23.32
C SER A 684 -21.86 11.71 23.43
N GLU A 685 -22.42 11.37 24.59
CA GLU A 685 -23.19 10.15 24.78
C GLU A 685 -24.47 10.14 23.92
N GLU A 686 -25.23 11.24 23.92
CA GLU A 686 -26.45 11.38 23.13
C GLU A 686 -26.14 11.37 21.61
N VAL A 687 -25.14 12.17 21.20
CA VAL A 687 -24.78 12.29 19.79
C VAL A 687 -24.18 10.99 19.24
N SER A 688 -23.39 10.26 20.04
CA SER A 688 -22.82 8.97 19.61
C SER A 688 -23.88 7.89 19.40
N GLU A 689 -24.88 7.80 20.29
CA GLU A 689 -26.00 6.86 20.11
C GLU A 689 -26.85 7.23 18.89
N ALA A 690 -27.07 8.53 18.65
CA ALA A 690 -27.73 8.99 17.44
C ALA A 690 -26.89 8.67 16.18
N ALA A 691 -25.56 8.76 16.25
CA ALA A 691 -24.65 8.40 15.16
C ALA A 691 -24.73 6.90 14.82
N TYR A 692 -24.74 6.03 15.82
CA TYR A 692 -24.99 4.60 15.61
C TYR A 692 -26.35 4.35 14.95
N ALA A 693 -27.39 5.06 15.36
CA ALA A 693 -28.73 4.89 14.82
C ALA A 693 -28.88 5.28 13.34
N VAL A 694 -28.10 6.26 12.88
CA VAL A 694 -28.08 6.71 11.47
C VAL A 694 -26.99 6.01 10.62
N GLY A 695 -26.25 5.04 11.19
CA GLY A 695 -25.23 4.28 10.49
C GLY A 695 -23.85 4.93 10.42
N GLU A 696 -23.65 6.06 11.11
CA GLU A 696 -22.35 6.77 11.18
C GLU A 696 -21.45 6.17 12.29
N GLN A 697 -21.15 4.89 12.15
CA GLN A 697 -20.47 4.11 13.19
C GLN A 697 -19.09 4.64 13.57
N ARG A 698 -18.31 5.13 12.59
CA ARG A 698 -16.98 5.69 12.86
C ARG A 698 -17.05 6.97 13.69
N LEU A 699 -17.96 7.87 13.35
CA LEU A 699 -18.21 9.07 14.13
C LEU A 699 -18.61 8.70 15.57
N ALA A 700 -19.49 7.73 15.73
CA ALA A 700 -19.90 7.25 17.04
C ALA A 700 -18.72 6.73 17.87
N VAL A 701 -17.84 5.93 17.29
CA VAL A 701 -16.63 5.38 17.95
C VAL A 701 -15.68 6.51 18.37
N SER A 702 -15.46 7.50 17.50
CA SER A 702 -14.63 8.66 17.81
C SER A 702 -15.19 9.44 19.00
N LEU A 703 -16.48 9.75 18.98
CA LEU A 703 -17.15 10.51 20.08
C LEU A 703 -17.11 9.76 21.42
N VAL A 704 -17.29 8.43 21.41
CA VAL A 704 -17.20 7.62 22.63
C VAL A 704 -15.75 7.59 23.14
N THR A 705 -14.76 7.55 22.26
CA THR A 705 -13.35 7.63 22.66
C THR A 705 -13.02 8.97 23.27
N ASP A 706 -13.44 10.08 22.61
CA ASP A 706 -13.24 11.43 23.11
C ASP A 706 -13.95 11.65 24.48
N LEU A 707 -15.15 11.09 24.66
CA LEU A 707 -15.85 11.08 25.93
C LEU A 707 -15.05 10.37 27.03
N GLY A 708 -14.55 9.17 26.74
CA GLY A 708 -13.75 8.42 27.69
C GLY A 708 -12.49 9.14 28.12
N LEU A 709 -11.79 9.79 27.16
CA LEU A 709 -10.60 10.61 27.43
C LEU A 709 -10.96 11.88 28.21
N ALA A 710 -12.04 12.58 27.86
CA ALA A 710 -12.49 13.77 28.56
C ALA A 710 -12.81 13.48 30.03
N LEU A 711 -13.54 12.39 30.31
CA LEU A 711 -13.82 11.91 31.66
C LEU A 711 -12.53 11.58 32.42
N PHE A 712 -11.58 10.95 31.77
CA PHE A 712 -10.30 10.61 32.37
C PHE A 712 -9.48 11.89 32.73
N TYR A 713 -9.41 12.86 31.81
CA TYR A 713 -8.66 14.10 32.03
C TYR A 713 -9.30 15.00 33.08
N THR A 714 -10.59 14.92 33.28
CA THR A 714 -11.32 15.66 34.33
C THR A 714 -11.37 14.91 35.67
N GLY A 715 -10.86 13.66 35.72
CA GLY A 715 -10.78 12.88 36.98
C GLY A 715 -11.98 12.00 37.26
N GLU A 716 -12.96 11.88 36.33
CA GLU A 716 -14.09 10.97 36.44
C GLU A 716 -13.73 9.53 35.98
N THR A 717 -12.68 8.97 36.60
CA THR A 717 -12.03 7.73 36.14
C THR A 717 -12.97 6.53 36.10
N ASP A 718 -13.87 6.37 37.08
CA ASP A 718 -14.80 5.23 37.11
C ASP A 718 -15.75 5.24 35.89
N ARG A 719 -16.29 6.41 35.53
CA ARG A 719 -17.12 6.56 34.34
C ARG A 719 -16.33 6.36 33.05
N ALA A 720 -15.07 6.83 33.00
CA ALA A 720 -14.21 6.61 31.85
C ALA A 720 -14.02 5.11 31.58
N TRP A 721 -13.82 4.31 32.63
CA TRP A 721 -13.70 2.84 32.50
C TRP A 721 -15.03 2.20 32.04
N GLU A 722 -16.19 2.64 32.54
CA GLU A 722 -17.51 2.15 32.07
C GLU A 722 -17.68 2.41 30.57
N VAL A 723 -17.32 3.60 30.10
CA VAL A 723 -17.37 3.99 28.69
C VAL A 723 -16.42 3.13 27.84
N ALA A 724 -15.18 2.92 28.30
CA ALA A 724 -14.18 2.14 27.58
C ALA A 724 -14.56 0.65 27.44
N GLU A 725 -15.08 0.05 28.50
CA GLU A 725 -15.55 -1.35 28.46
C GLU A 725 -16.80 -1.52 27.59
N ALA A 726 -17.69 -0.54 27.58
CA ALA A 726 -18.85 -0.55 26.68
C ALA A 726 -18.40 -0.42 25.22
N LEU A 727 -17.41 0.44 24.92
CA LEU A 727 -16.83 0.59 23.59
C LEU A 727 -16.17 -0.73 23.15
N ARG A 728 -15.34 -1.33 23.99
CA ARG A 728 -14.71 -2.63 23.72
C ARG A 728 -15.72 -3.72 23.37
N THR A 729 -16.74 -3.86 24.20
CA THR A 729 -17.81 -4.86 23.99
C THR A 729 -18.50 -4.67 22.64
N ARG A 730 -18.78 -3.40 22.26
CA ARG A 730 -19.41 -3.08 20.98
C ARG A 730 -18.47 -3.29 19.80
N ALA A 731 -17.17 -2.97 19.95
CA ALA A 731 -16.15 -3.19 18.95
C ALA A 731 -15.91 -4.67 18.66
N GLU A 732 -15.81 -5.50 19.71
CA GLU A 732 -15.71 -6.96 19.59
C GLU A 732 -16.94 -7.56 18.88
N ALA A 733 -18.13 -7.09 19.22
CA ALA A 733 -19.36 -7.56 18.58
C ALA A 733 -19.46 -7.16 17.09
N SER A 734 -18.94 -6.00 16.71
CA SER A 734 -18.95 -5.53 15.33
C SER A 734 -17.87 -6.20 14.46
N GLY A 735 -16.74 -6.58 15.05
CA GLY A 735 -15.56 -7.12 14.36
C GLY A 735 -14.87 -6.11 13.43
N ILE A 736 -15.16 -4.80 13.56
CA ILE A 736 -14.56 -3.74 12.74
C ILE A 736 -13.24 -3.35 13.35
N ALA A 737 -12.16 -3.49 12.59
CA ALA A 737 -10.80 -3.30 13.09
C ALA A 737 -10.52 -1.85 13.52
N THR A 738 -11.09 -0.83 12.85
CA THR A 738 -11.01 0.56 13.33
C THR A 738 -11.64 0.72 14.72
N SER A 739 -12.82 0.11 14.97
CA SER A 739 -13.48 0.19 16.28
C SER A 739 -12.67 -0.53 17.36
N LEU A 740 -12.07 -1.67 17.03
CA LEU A 740 -11.16 -2.40 17.93
C LEU A 740 -9.92 -1.56 18.25
N ALA A 741 -9.29 -0.95 17.26
CA ALA A 741 -8.12 -0.10 17.45
C ALA A 741 -8.42 1.06 18.42
N TRP A 742 -9.51 1.79 18.22
CA TRP A 742 -9.93 2.88 19.10
C TRP A 742 -10.24 2.41 20.52
N SER A 743 -10.88 1.26 20.66
CA SER A 743 -11.18 0.72 21.99
C SER A 743 -9.91 0.31 22.75
N MET A 744 -8.92 -0.31 22.07
CA MET A 744 -7.64 -0.63 22.67
C MET A 744 -6.83 0.63 23.00
N TYR A 745 -6.88 1.66 22.15
CA TYR A 745 -6.27 2.95 22.43
C TYR A 745 -6.81 3.57 23.72
N LEU A 746 -8.13 3.63 23.87
CA LEU A 746 -8.76 4.20 25.07
C LEU A 746 -8.40 3.40 26.33
N LEU A 747 -8.47 2.07 26.28
CA LEU A 747 -8.07 1.21 27.39
C LEU A 747 -6.60 1.40 27.76
N GLY A 748 -5.74 1.56 26.78
CA GLY A 748 -4.33 1.83 26.99
C GLY A 748 -4.07 3.16 27.71
N GLU A 749 -4.74 4.23 27.27
CA GLU A 749 -4.66 5.54 27.92
C GLU A 749 -5.13 5.48 29.38
N LEU A 750 -6.28 4.84 29.64
CA LEU A 750 -6.82 4.71 30.99
C LEU A 750 -5.93 3.84 31.92
N SER A 751 -5.27 2.83 31.38
CA SER A 751 -4.36 1.94 32.12
C SER A 751 -3.00 2.55 32.40
N SER A 752 -2.61 3.60 31.68
CA SER A 752 -1.24 4.14 31.62
C SER A 752 -0.62 4.47 32.96
N ALA A 753 -1.41 4.90 33.94
CA ALA A 753 -0.95 5.26 35.28
C ALA A 753 -1.14 4.13 36.31
N SER A 754 -2.16 3.27 36.15
CA SER A 754 -2.53 2.24 37.12
C SER A 754 -1.89 0.87 36.83
N ASP A 755 -1.77 0.50 35.57
CA ASP A 755 -1.12 -0.74 35.10
C ASP A 755 -0.39 -0.49 33.76
N PRO A 756 0.82 0.07 33.82
CA PRO A 756 1.57 0.44 32.61
C PRO A 756 1.93 -0.74 31.71
N MET A 757 2.08 -1.94 32.26
CA MET A 757 2.38 -3.13 31.45
C MET A 757 1.17 -3.49 30.58
N MET A 758 -0.01 -3.52 31.19
CA MET A 758 -1.25 -3.73 30.44
C MET A 758 -1.55 -2.61 29.44
N ALA A 759 -1.20 -1.36 29.80
CA ALA A 759 -1.35 -0.22 28.89
C ALA A 759 -0.50 -0.38 27.63
N VAL A 760 0.76 -0.85 27.77
CA VAL A 760 1.62 -1.14 26.62
C VAL A 760 1.01 -2.23 25.74
N GLU A 761 0.49 -3.31 26.31
CA GLU A 761 -0.17 -4.38 25.56
C GLU A 761 -1.38 -3.85 24.75
N TYR A 762 -2.28 -3.10 25.39
CA TYR A 762 -3.42 -2.48 24.69
C TYR A 762 -3.01 -1.54 23.56
N LEU A 763 -1.98 -0.70 23.79
CA LEU A 763 -1.52 0.25 22.78
C LEU A 763 -0.79 -0.44 21.63
N GLU A 764 -0.04 -1.52 21.88
CA GLU A 764 0.51 -2.36 20.82
C GLU A 764 -0.59 -3.03 19.99
N GLU A 765 -1.63 -3.59 20.62
CA GLU A 765 -2.80 -4.13 19.91
C GLU A 765 -3.51 -3.06 19.08
N SER A 766 -3.68 -1.85 19.61
CA SER A 766 -4.26 -0.73 18.86
C SER A 766 -3.43 -0.40 17.61
N VAL A 767 -2.10 -0.35 17.73
CA VAL A 767 -1.21 -0.15 16.59
C VAL A 767 -1.35 -1.30 15.58
N GLU A 768 -1.45 -2.54 16.03
CA GLU A 768 -1.60 -3.70 15.14
C GLU A 768 -2.91 -3.64 14.35
N TYR A 769 -4.04 -3.37 15.03
CA TYR A 769 -5.32 -3.17 14.34
C TYR A 769 -5.25 -2.02 13.32
N GLY A 770 -4.71 -0.88 13.72
CA GLY A 770 -4.56 0.28 12.85
C GLY A 770 -3.71 0.00 11.60
N VAL A 771 -2.59 -0.71 11.77
CA VAL A 771 -1.72 -1.14 10.66
C VAL A 771 -2.44 -2.12 9.74
N SER A 772 -3.25 -3.05 10.29
CA SER A 772 -3.96 -4.06 9.48
C SER A 772 -4.94 -3.46 8.46
N ILE A 773 -5.42 -2.25 8.74
CA ILE A 773 -6.37 -1.51 7.91
C ILE A 773 -5.76 -0.25 7.27
N ASP A 774 -4.44 -0.05 7.37
CA ASP A 774 -3.73 1.16 6.89
C ASP A 774 -4.34 2.48 7.42
N ASN A 775 -4.87 2.47 8.66
CA ASN A 775 -5.38 3.67 9.33
C ASN A 775 -4.23 4.42 10.00
N GLN A 776 -3.66 5.38 9.27
CA GLN A 776 -2.48 6.16 9.71
C GLN A 776 -2.78 7.04 10.94
N PHE A 777 -4.01 7.48 11.11
CA PHE A 777 -4.37 8.36 12.22
C PHE A 777 -4.34 7.59 13.55
N VAL A 778 -5.06 6.48 13.65
CA VAL A 778 -5.10 5.69 14.89
C VAL A 778 -3.73 5.07 15.22
N VAL A 779 -2.97 4.64 14.19
CA VAL A 779 -1.58 4.19 14.38
C VAL A 779 -0.72 5.27 15.03
N GLY A 780 -0.80 6.49 14.52
CA GLY A 780 0.04 7.58 14.99
C GLY A 780 -0.27 8.02 16.43
N ILE A 781 -1.54 8.16 16.79
CA ILE A 781 -1.91 8.52 18.19
C ILE A 781 -1.57 7.39 19.16
N SER A 782 -1.78 6.11 18.76
CA SER A 782 -1.40 4.97 19.60
C SER A 782 0.10 4.87 19.81
N LEU A 783 0.90 5.23 18.79
CA LEU A 783 2.36 5.32 18.94
C LEU A 783 2.80 6.43 19.89
N ILE A 784 2.10 7.58 19.92
CA ILE A 784 2.37 8.65 20.91
C ILE A 784 2.11 8.11 22.31
N ALA A 785 0.95 7.52 22.55
CA ALA A 785 0.56 6.98 23.84
C ALA A 785 1.51 5.85 24.30
N LEU A 786 1.85 4.93 23.38
CA LEU A 786 2.79 3.85 23.62
C LEU A 786 4.17 4.37 24.01
N ALA A 787 4.72 5.33 23.27
CA ALA A 787 6.02 5.92 23.56
C ALA A 787 6.03 6.62 24.92
N SER A 788 4.99 7.38 25.25
CA SER A 788 4.87 8.05 26.54
C SER A 788 4.74 7.08 27.71
N THR A 789 3.88 6.07 27.59
CA THR A 789 3.65 5.06 28.61
C THR A 789 4.90 4.22 28.84
N ALA A 790 5.53 3.71 27.80
CA ALA A 790 6.76 2.94 27.88
C ALA A 790 7.92 3.76 28.46
N GLY A 791 8.06 5.04 28.05
CA GLY A 791 9.08 5.95 28.56
C GLY A 791 8.95 6.26 30.06
N ARG A 792 7.71 6.33 30.57
CA ARG A 792 7.45 6.52 32.00
C ARG A 792 7.70 5.27 32.84
N ASN A 793 7.80 4.12 32.23
CA ASN A 793 7.93 2.83 32.89
C ASN A 793 9.27 2.13 32.59
N ASP A 794 10.31 2.90 32.31
CA ASP A 794 11.67 2.43 32.07
C ASP A 794 11.84 1.47 30.88
N GLN A 795 10.81 1.37 30.01
CA GLN A 795 10.86 0.60 28.76
C GLN A 795 11.41 1.48 27.62
N THR A 796 12.60 2.02 27.83
CA THR A 796 13.18 3.06 26.96
C THR A 796 13.29 2.63 25.52
N ASP A 797 13.62 1.39 25.22
CA ASP A 797 13.81 0.91 23.84
C ASP A 797 12.46 0.89 23.09
N VAL A 798 11.38 0.47 23.76
CA VAL A 798 10.01 0.52 23.20
C VAL A 798 9.59 1.96 22.96
N ALA A 799 9.89 2.86 23.92
CA ALA A 799 9.55 4.28 23.80
C ALA A 799 10.25 4.96 22.62
N LEU A 800 11.54 4.68 22.41
CA LEU A 800 12.32 5.27 21.32
C LEU A 800 11.90 4.74 19.96
N ASP A 801 11.64 3.42 19.80
CA ASP A 801 11.15 2.83 18.57
C ASP A 801 9.77 3.39 18.20
N ALA A 802 8.83 3.41 19.16
CA ALA A 802 7.50 3.97 18.94
C ALA A 802 7.56 5.44 18.54
N MET A 803 8.42 6.24 19.19
CA MET A 803 8.58 7.65 18.88
C MET A 803 9.22 7.88 17.51
N TYR A 804 10.23 7.10 17.13
CA TYR A 804 10.83 7.16 15.80
C TYR A 804 9.78 6.91 14.69
N ARG A 805 9.00 5.85 14.84
CA ARG A 805 7.91 5.52 13.91
C ARG A 805 6.86 6.62 13.88
N CYS A 806 6.51 7.18 15.03
CA CYS A 806 5.52 8.24 15.19
C CYS A 806 5.94 9.53 14.49
N VAL A 807 7.16 10.02 14.73
CA VAL A 807 7.70 11.24 14.11
C VAL A 807 7.77 11.07 12.59
N LYS A 808 8.25 9.90 12.11
CA LYS A 808 8.31 9.57 10.68
C LYS A 808 6.90 9.58 10.03
N LEU A 809 5.91 9.01 10.71
CA LEU A 809 4.53 8.95 10.25
C LEU A 809 3.91 10.35 10.14
N TRP A 810 3.95 11.14 11.20
CA TRP A 810 3.30 12.46 11.22
C TRP A 810 4.01 13.46 10.31
N HIS A 811 5.33 13.36 10.18
CA HIS A 811 6.08 14.13 9.20
C HIS A 811 5.64 13.77 7.78
N GLY A 812 5.56 12.47 7.45
CA GLY A 812 5.15 11.97 6.13
C GLY A 812 3.71 12.33 5.76
N THR A 813 2.77 12.28 6.71
CA THR A 813 1.35 12.62 6.49
C THR A 813 1.08 14.13 6.50
N GLY A 814 2.00 14.95 6.99
CA GLY A 814 1.82 16.40 7.12
C GLY A 814 0.85 16.84 8.21
N ASN A 815 0.46 15.94 9.12
CA ASN A 815 -0.42 16.26 10.25
C ASN A 815 0.35 17.04 11.32
N ARG A 816 0.37 18.36 11.19
CA ARG A 816 1.16 19.25 12.06
C ARG A 816 0.77 19.21 13.53
N PRO A 817 -0.52 19.23 13.90
CA PRO A 817 -0.91 19.16 15.32
C PRO A 817 -0.36 17.91 16.01
N GLN A 818 -0.52 16.75 15.39
CA GLN A 818 -0.05 15.48 15.95
C GLN A 818 1.48 15.37 15.93
N PHE A 819 2.12 15.92 14.91
CA PHE A 819 3.59 16.00 14.89
C PHE A 819 4.14 16.78 16.09
N TRP A 820 3.60 17.97 16.37
CA TRP A 820 4.06 18.76 17.52
C TRP A 820 3.72 18.10 18.85
N THR A 821 2.60 17.36 18.92
CA THR A 821 2.29 16.52 20.08
C THR A 821 3.35 15.45 20.28
N ALA A 822 3.77 14.77 19.22
CA ALA A 822 4.84 13.78 19.27
C ALA A 822 6.18 14.40 19.72
N ILE A 823 6.55 15.57 19.21
CA ILE A 823 7.77 16.27 19.63
C ILE A 823 7.74 16.63 21.12
N ARG A 824 6.59 17.07 21.66
CA ARG A 824 6.45 17.31 23.11
C ARG A 824 6.68 16.05 23.94
N ASN A 825 6.13 14.92 23.49
CA ASN A 825 6.37 13.65 24.19
C ASN A 825 7.83 13.19 24.06
N LEU A 826 8.48 13.46 22.94
CA LEU A 826 9.91 13.19 22.77
C LEU A 826 10.77 14.00 23.75
N VAL A 827 10.39 15.27 24.04
CA VAL A 827 11.07 16.10 25.07
C VAL A 827 11.04 15.39 26.43
N GLU A 828 9.88 14.84 26.85
CA GLU A 828 9.77 14.09 28.09
C GLU A 828 10.68 12.86 28.10
N ILE A 829 10.67 12.08 27.02
CA ILE A 829 11.47 10.85 26.91
C ILE A 829 12.97 11.18 26.99
N LEU A 830 13.46 12.18 26.27
CA LEU A 830 14.86 12.60 26.27
C LEU A 830 15.30 13.08 27.66
N HIS A 831 14.46 13.87 28.35
CA HIS A 831 14.73 14.29 29.71
C HIS A 831 14.89 13.11 30.67
N ARG A 832 14.01 12.11 30.60
CA ARG A 832 14.06 10.91 31.44
C ARG A 832 15.31 10.09 31.24
N ILE A 833 15.87 10.06 30.04
CA ILE A 833 17.12 9.36 29.74
C ILE A 833 18.37 10.21 29.98
N GLY A 834 18.20 11.47 30.43
CA GLY A 834 19.28 12.40 30.78
C GLY A 834 19.86 13.19 29.60
N ASP A 835 19.18 13.25 28.45
CA ASP A 835 19.60 14.04 27.28
C ASP A 835 18.92 15.41 27.24
N ASP A 836 19.12 16.17 28.33
CA ASP A 836 18.49 17.48 28.54
C ASP A 836 18.85 18.53 27.46
N ARG A 837 20.00 18.37 26.83
CA ARG A 837 20.45 19.32 25.80
C ARG A 837 19.59 19.23 24.53
N GLU A 838 19.33 18.04 24.07
CA GLU A 838 18.50 17.81 22.89
C GLU A 838 17.02 18.03 23.22
N ALA A 839 16.58 17.64 24.42
CA ALA A 839 15.26 17.93 24.95
C ALA A 839 14.97 19.45 24.96
N LEU A 840 15.94 20.28 25.40
CA LEU A 840 15.77 21.74 25.39
C LEU A 840 15.63 22.32 23.98
N THR A 841 16.39 21.80 23.02
CA THR A 841 16.29 22.25 21.62
C THR A 841 14.90 21.99 21.05
N LEU A 842 14.36 20.76 21.25
CA LEU A 842 13.02 20.37 20.80
C LEU A 842 11.90 21.13 21.55
N HIS A 843 12.08 21.41 22.86
CA HIS A 843 11.16 22.23 23.63
C HIS A 843 11.05 23.63 23.03
N LEU A 844 12.17 24.31 22.76
CA LEU A 844 12.19 25.64 22.17
C LEU A 844 11.58 25.70 20.78
N LEU A 845 11.73 24.62 19.99
CA LEU A 845 11.09 24.48 18.68
C LEU A 845 9.56 24.35 18.82
N THR A 846 9.10 23.59 19.80
CA THR A 846 7.67 23.42 20.08
C THR A 846 7.04 24.72 20.55
N ASP A 847 7.73 25.49 21.40
CA ASP A 847 7.26 26.80 21.86
C ASP A 847 7.18 27.80 20.70
N ALA A 848 8.12 27.77 19.78
CA ALA A 848 8.10 28.60 18.58
C ALA A 848 6.94 28.28 17.62
N ALA A 849 6.41 27.05 17.68
CA ALA A 849 5.30 26.57 16.88
C ALA A 849 3.98 26.47 17.67
N SER A 850 3.84 27.25 18.73
CA SER A 850 2.70 27.19 19.66
C SER A 850 1.32 27.47 19.01
N ASP A 851 1.29 28.16 17.88
CA ASP A 851 0.10 28.40 17.07
C ASP A 851 -0.35 27.19 16.25
N GLN A 852 0.53 26.20 16.04
CA GLN A 852 0.28 24.98 15.29
C GLN A 852 0.18 23.74 16.20
N ALA A 853 0.59 23.86 17.44
CA ALA A 853 0.60 22.80 18.42
C ALA A 853 -0.66 22.86 19.30
N PRO A 854 -1.43 21.78 19.44
CA PRO A 854 -2.60 21.77 20.34
C PRO A 854 -2.18 22.15 21.77
N GLU A 855 -3.04 22.79 22.52
CA GLU A 855 -2.82 22.98 23.95
C GLU A 855 -2.79 21.63 24.67
N LEU A 856 -1.90 21.49 25.66
CA LEU A 856 -1.89 20.32 26.52
C LEU A 856 -2.85 20.54 27.70
N PHE A 857 -3.78 19.62 27.87
CA PHE A 857 -4.79 19.71 28.92
C PHE A 857 -4.53 18.72 30.06
N GLY A 858 -5.10 19.00 31.22
CA GLY A 858 -5.12 18.11 32.36
C GLY A 858 -3.73 17.80 32.93
N PRO A 859 -3.55 16.55 33.48
CA PRO A 859 -2.31 16.16 34.15
C PRO A 859 -1.08 16.21 33.25
N TYR A 860 -1.22 15.95 31.97
CA TYR A 860 -0.12 15.96 31.00
C TYR A 860 0.43 17.36 30.74
N GLY A 861 -0.44 18.39 30.73
CA GLY A 861 -0.04 19.79 30.61
C GLY A 861 0.81 20.26 31.82
N ASP A 862 0.40 19.88 33.03
CA ASP A 862 1.14 20.21 34.26
C ASP A 862 2.48 19.50 34.30
N LEU A 863 2.53 18.24 33.93
CA LEU A 863 3.76 17.44 33.83
C LEU A 863 4.74 18.07 32.84
N TYR A 864 4.28 18.40 31.63
CA TYR A 864 5.15 19.00 30.60
C TYR A 864 5.74 20.33 31.04
N ARG A 865 4.95 21.20 31.69
CA ARG A 865 5.45 22.48 32.25
C ARG A 865 6.52 22.26 33.32
N THR A 866 6.34 21.27 34.17
CA THR A 866 7.34 20.89 35.18
C THR A 866 8.63 20.44 34.52
N ILE A 867 8.55 19.50 33.56
CA ILE A 867 9.72 18.97 32.82
C ILE A 867 10.45 20.09 32.07
N ALA A 868 9.75 20.98 31.41
CA ALA A 868 10.33 22.11 30.71
C ALA A 868 11.13 23.03 31.63
N ALA A 869 10.63 23.26 32.84
CA ALA A 869 11.36 24.03 33.86
C ALA A 869 12.62 23.29 34.36
N GLU A 870 12.52 21.98 34.63
CA GLU A 870 13.65 21.16 35.07
C GLU A 870 14.77 21.09 34.02
N ILE A 871 14.42 20.90 32.74
CA ILE A 871 15.37 20.96 31.60
C ILE A 871 16.04 22.34 31.56
N GLY A 872 15.25 23.43 31.70
CA GLY A 872 15.79 24.79 31.72
C GLY A 872 16.82 25.00 32.82
N ASP A 873 16.65 24.38 33.98
CA ASP A 873 17.61 24.50 35.12
C ASP A 873 18.82 23.57 34.97
N ALA A 874 18.64 22.39 34.37
CA ALA A 874 19.71 21.37 34.18
C ALA A 874 20.75 21.80 33.13
N VAL A 875 20.36 22.54 32.09
CA VAL A 875 21.23 22.89 30.96
C VAL A 875 21.99 24.19 31.23
N GLY A 876 23.32 24.18 31.03
CA GLY A 876 24.19 25.32 31.23
C GLY A 876 23.93 26.49 30.26
N GLU A 877 24.34 27.74 30.62
CA GLU A 877 24.07 28.94 29.85
C GLU A 877 24.59 28.91 28.42
N SER A 878 25.76 28.29 28.20
CA SER A 878 26.35 28.11 26.86
C SER A 878 25.49 27.22 25.98
N ASP A 879 25.02 26.12 26.51
CA ASP A 879 24.20 25.15 25.78
C ASP A 879 22.78 25.66 25.55
N ARG A 880 22.20 26.42 26.50
CA ARG A 880 20.96 27.14 26.29
C ARG A 880 21.04 28.12 25.11
N ALA A 881 22.13 28.88 25.03
CA ALA A 881 22.34 29.82 23.93
C ALA A 881 22.48 29.09 22.58
N ALA A 882 23.16 27.97 22.56
CA ALA A 882 23.31 27.12 21.37
C ALA A 882 21.99 26.48 20.94
N ALA A 883 21.18 25.94 21.87
CA ALA A 883 19.85 25.41 21.63
C ALA A 883 18.89 26.48 21.06
N ALA A 884 18.87 27.67 21.68
CA ALA A 884 18.07 28.77 21.19
C ALA A 884 18.52 29.34 19.84
N HIS A 885 19.80 29.21 19.51
CA HIS A 885 20.30 29.58 18.18
C HIS A 885 19.84 28.57 17.13
N ARG A 886 19.96 27.27 17.40
CA ARG A 886 19.47 26.19 16.53
C ARG A 886 17.97 26.30 16.29
N ALA A 887 17.17 26.41 17.36
CA ALA A 887 15.72 26.51 17.27
C ALA A 887 15.23 27.68 16.39
N ARG A 888 15.96 28.81 16.35
CA ARG A 888 15.61 29.94 15.49
C ARG A 888 15.92 29.72 14.01
N GLN A 889 16.72 28.72 13.66
CA GLN A 889 17.12 28.42 12.29
C GLN A 889 16.33 27.26 11.67
N MET A 890 15.66 26.47 12.51
CA MET A 890 14.95 25.28 12.09
C MET A 890 13.47 25.57 11.85
N GLY A 891 12.97 25.14 10.70
CA GLY A 891 11.56 25.06 10.40
C GLY A 891 10.96 23.70 10.76
N TYR A 892 9.74 23.46 10.34
CA TYR A 892 9.01 22.20 10.58
C TYR A 892 9.79 20.96 10.14
N HIS A 893 10.39 20.99 8.94
CA HIS A 893 11.16 19.87 8.39
C HIS A 893 12.49 19.64 9.06
N ASP A 894 13.21 20.74 9.29
CA ASP A 894 14.46 20.65 10.00
C ASP A 894 14.26 20.06 11.40
N THR A 895 13.12 20.39 12.04
CA THR A 895 12.73 19.79 13.33
C THR A 895 12.49 18.29 13.21
N ALA A 896 11.82 17.84 12.16
CA ALA A 896 11.57 16.41 11.96
C ALA A 896 12.86 15.63 11.70
N THR A 897 13.72 16.16 10.82
CA THR A 897 15.05 15.58 10.54
C THR A 897 15.88 15.51 11.82
N TYR A 898 15.95 16.62 12.54
CA TYR A 898 16.70 16.70 13.80
C TYR A 898 16.19 15.72 14.85
N ALA A 899 14.87 15.58 15.01
CA ALA A 899 14.27 14.64 15.96
C ALA A 899 14.58 13.19 15.58
N LEU A 900 14.54 12.85 14.29
CA LEU A 900 14.89 11.51 13.80
C LEU A 900 16.37 11.20 13.96
N ASP A 901 17.26 12.17 13.73
CA ASP A 901 18.70 12.03 13.95
C ASP A 901 19.00 11.80 15.42
N VAL A 902 18.41 12.60 16.32
CA VAL A 902 18.56 12.43 17.79
C VAL A 902 18.10 11.05 18.22
N LEU A 903 16.94 10.61 17.77
CA LEU A 903 16.41 9.28 18.08
C LEU A 903 17.37 8.17 17.58
N THR A 904 17.87 8.30 16.37
CA THR A 904 18.81 7.33 15.78
C THR A 904 20.13 7.26 16.57
N ASP A 905 20.68 8.41 16.96
CA ASP A 905 21.93 8.49 17.75
C ASP A 905 21.76 7.88 19.14
N VAL A 906 20.65 8.19 19.82
CA VAL A 906 20.32 7.64 21.13
C VAL A 906 20.13 6.11 21.06
N MET A 907 19.37 5.62 20.09
CA MET A 907 19.15 4.16 19.89
C MET A 907 20.47 3.45 19.60
N SER A 908 21.33 4.02 18.73
CA SER A 908 22.63 3.45 18.36
C SER A 908 23.60 3.38 19.54
N SER A 909 23.63 4.43 20.39
CA SER A 909 24.51 4.48 21.56
C SER A 909 24.13 3.44 22.61
N ARG A 910 22.86 3.08 22.73
CA ARG A 910 22.34 2.08 23.67
C ARG A 910 22.57 0.64 23.19
N THR A 911 22.62 0.41 21.88
CA THR A 911 22.90 -0.92 21.31
C THR A 911 24.36 -1.35 21.53
N VAL A 912 25.28 -0.39 21.77
CA VAL A 912 26.73 -0.61 21.98
C VAL A 912 27.08 -0.77 23.49
N SER A 913 26.20 -0.34 24.38
CA SER A 913 26.37 -0.47 25.86
C SER A 913 25.69 -1.72 26.43
#